data_4a6e505cad5e30e3550e1cdefaf0fceb
#
_entry.id   4a6e505cad5e30e3550e1cdefaf0fceb
#
_cell.length_a   1.000
_cell.length_b   1.000
_cell.length_c   1.000
_cell.angle_alpha   90.00
_cell.angle_beta   90.00
_cell.angle_gamma   90.00
#
_symmetry.space_group_name_H-M   'P 1'
#
loop_
_entity.id
_entity.type
_entity.pdbx_description
1 polymer ?
#
loop_
_entity_poly.entity_id
_entity_poly.type
_entity_poly.pdbx_seq_one_letter_code
_entity_poly.pdbx_strand_id
1 'polypeptide(L)'
;MKLFLLLLLCVPLLSFSQDTITFKEQNLTEFIIKSVPKKISEVSIINTIRRSSVISDGISIDFIKKTPDRTVGDALKRISGITIQNDKFILVRGLADRYNSAMLNKTLLPSTEPDRRAFSFDIIPTALIDNIIVSKSASANQPGDWSGGLVQITTKEVSDNFFNISLGSGWGSVSTLKDFKSIQSTAFPSTFPSTYNYRISGNGDKRLFTKQFNNPIVEEFKTIPNLNGGLSFGYVNGKFNSLFSSSIRNTFTLNNIERKDYQSSTELAYDYKDILYTKRSSSNSLFNLTYLGKNTYSLKTLVNYQKDNTYMDRNGKNYDNIQDVHSNLSNHINNFIINSQFDGNIKTWDFNVGYNLMLREQPDYRVNPITKSLGVNEPYSTAWRDTYRFWSGMDENSFNGNINKSFGNIKIGGGYLKKIRGFDARIFRYLSTDMLDEITNNTDRYTADFDLGSGYVMWDKEFGLLKLNTGIRTEYNLFNVSTSDFSGSKVKVNREYLDVLPSLNLSYNLEKTKYRFSLSKTLARPEFREVANFAYYDFVRNAQLLGNPNLEKSDIYNLDLKWELYPKTGENISVSVFGKNFIKPIEQIVADGSVPSNLLLTYSNPDKAYLYGVELEFRKKVTDWFDVYTNTSIMNSEVNVNGIKRQLQGQSNYVLNSGVNFKKKNNIFNISYNKVGSRISAVGFQGYPDIFENSRDILDVTILHKLKNGEIKLAFGDVFGQPSKYYQNLRNINLIKINNEQTISLTLNLNL
;
A
#
# COMPACT_ATOMS: atom_id res chain seq x y z
N MET A 1 0.67 -18.58 31.46
CA MET A 1 0.51 -19.85 30.71
C MET A 1 -0.52 -20.82 31.32
N LYS A 2 -0.77 -20.85 32.62
CA LYS A 2 -1.80 -21.73 33.23
C LYS A 2 -3.25 -21.21 33.15
N LEU A 3 -3.49 -19.92 32.90
CA LEU A 3 -4.84 -19.35 32.78
C LEU A 3 -5.44 -19.45 31.35
N PHE A 4 -4.60 -19.67 30.34
CA PHE A 4 -5.03 -19.77 28.94
C PHE A 4 -5.55 -21.18 28.55
N LEU A 5 -5.16 -22.20 29.31
CA LEU A 5 -5.63 -23.59 29.08
C LEU A 5 -7.03 -23.84 29.65
N LEU A 6 -7.51 -23.02 30.58
CA LEU A 6 -8.82 -23.20 31.20
C LEU A 6 -9.99 -22.60 30.38
N LEU A 7 -9.72 -21.70 29.47
CA LEU A 7 -10.74 -21.11 28.59
C LEU A 7 -11.09 -21.98 27.37
N LEU A 8 -10.26 -22.96 27.03
CA LEU A 8 -10.50 -23.92 25.94
C LEU A 8 -11.35 -25.13 26.34
N LEU A 9 -11.62 -25.34 27.65
CA LEU A 9 -12.35 -26.50 28.17
C LEU A 9 -13.83 -26.23 28.52
N CYS A 10 -14.32 -25.01 28.35
CA CYS A 10 -15.73 -24.67 28.60
C CYS A 10 -16.53 -24.49 27.30
N VAL A 11 -16.44 -25.45 26.34
CA VAL A 11 -17.46 -25.60 25.31
C VAL A 11 -18.49 -26.60 25.79
N PRO A 12 -19.73 -26.21 26.07
CA PRO A 12 -20.75 -27.18 26.45
C PRO A 12 -21.05 -28.09 25.28
N LEU A 13 -20.89 -29.40 25.49
CA LEU A 13 -21.41 -30.45 24.62
C LEU A 13 -22.93 -30.39 24.65
N LEU A 14 -23.53 -29.64 23.73
CA LEU A 14 -24.95 -29.76 23.45
C LEU A 14 -25.13 -30.94 22.48
N SER A 15 -25.52 -32.06 23.03
CA SER A 15 -26.02 -33.23 22.29
C SER A 15 -27.38 -32.86 21.69
N PHE A 16 -27.45 -32.72 20.37
CA PHE A 16 -28.72 -32.71 19.65
C PHE A 16 -29.02 -34.09 19.07
N SER A 17 -30.23 -34.51 19.34
CA SER A 17 -30.87 -35.73 18.81
C SER A 17 -30.85 -35.74 17.28
N GLN A 18 -30.42 -36.85 16.71
CA GLN A 18 -30.46 -37.11 15.27
C GLN A 18 -31.88 -37.55 14.84
N ASP A 19 -32.54 -36.72 14.08
CA ASP A 19 -33.58 -37.18 13.16
C ASP A 19 -32.95 -37.42 11.79
N THR A 20 -32.92 -38.70 11.41
CA THR A 20 -32.39 -39.20 10.14
C THR A 20 -33.40 -38.95 9.02
N ILE A 21 -33.20 -37.85 8.24
CA ILE A 21 -33.94 -37.65 7.00
C ILE A 21 -33.14 -38.29 5.85
N THR A 22 -33.65 -39.39 5.32
CA THR A 22 -33.13 -40.04 4.10
C THR A 22 -33.48 -39.19 2.87
N PHE A 23 -32.48 -38.56 2.26
CA PHE A 23 -32.63 -37.93 0.95
C PHE A 23 -32.46 -38.96 -0.16
N LYS A 24 -33.46 -39.07 -1.05
CA LYS A 24 -33.37 -39.77 -2.32
C LYS A 24 -32.45 -38.94 -3.25
N GLU A 25 -31.38 -39.56 -3.72
CA GLU A 25 -30.54 -38.97 -4.78
C GLU A 25 -31.37 -38.78 -6.06
N GLN A 26 -31.66 -37.53 -6.39
CA GLN A 26 -32.06 -37.16 -7.76
C GLN A 26 -30.80 -36.74 -8.51
N ASN A 27 -30.44 -37.51 -9.52
CA ASN A 27 -29.41 -37.10 -10.50
C ASN A 27 -29.89 -35.85 -11.24
N LEU A 28 -29.46 -34.70 -10.77
CA LEU A 28 -29.59 -33.45 -11.48
C LEU A 28 -28.56 -33.43 -12.60
N THR A 29 -29.04 -33.49 -13.86
CA THR A 29 -28.25 -33.18 -15.04
C THR A 29 -27.56 -31.85 -14.86
N GLU A 30 -26.25 -31.83 -15.10
CA GLU A 30 -25.38 -30.68 -14.96
C GLU A 30 -25.85 -29.56 -15.86
N PHE A 31 -26.67 -28.63 -15.33
CA PHE A 31 -26.98 -27.36 -15.99
C PHE A 31 -25.76 -26.47 -15.86
N ILE A 32 -24.96 -26.40 -16.93
CA ILE A 32 -23.94 -25.34 -17.06
C ILE A 32 -24.72 -24.03 -17.24
N ILE A 33 -25.02 -23.38 -16.13
CA ILE A 33 -25.50 -22.01 -16.12
C ILE A 33 -24.27 -21.16 -16.45
N LYS A 34 -24.15 -20.78 -17.73
CA LYS A 34 -23.26 -19.67 -18.12
C LYS A 34 -23.85 -18.38 -17.53
N SER A 35 -23.51 -18.12 -16.25
CA SER A 35 -23.95 -16.88 -15.62
C SER A 35 -23.10 -15.74 -16.17
N VAL A 36 -23.75 -14.77 -16.78
CA VAL A 36 -23.24 -13.40 -16.90
C VAL A 36 -22.71 -12.97 -15.53
N PRO A 37 -21.54 -12.34 -15.42
CA PRO A 37 -21.01 -11.93 -14.13
C PRO A 37 -22.03 -11.08 -13.39
N LYS A 38 -22.63 -11.65 -12.38
CA LYS A 38 -23.64 -10.97 -11.58
C LYS A 38 -22.90 -9.95 -10.73
N LYS A 39 -23.37 -8.69 -10.73
CA LYS A 39 -22.85 -7.61 -9.91
C LYS A 39 -22.41 -8.12 -8.54
N ILE A 40 -21.12 -8.01 -8.22
CA ILE A 40 -20.55 -8.61 -7.00
C ILE A 40 -21.07 -7.84 -5.79
N SER A 41 -22.11 -8.35 -5.17
CA SER A 41 -22.70 -7.82 -3.96
C SER A 41 -21.88 -8.19 -2.73
N GLU A 42 -22.15 -7.53 -1.61
CA GLU A 42 -21.56 -7.86 -0.31
C GLU A 42 -21.80 -9.33 0.06
N VAL A 43 -22.99 -9.87 -0.22
CA VAL A 43 -23.34 -11.28 -0.05
C VAL A 43 -22.49 -12.19 -0.92
N SER A 44 -22.21 -11.79 -2.16
CA SER A 44 -21.39 -12.57 -3.09
C SER A 44 -19.96 -12.71 -2.58
N ILE A 45 -19.35 -11.63 -2.05
CA ILE A 45 -18.00 -11.65 -1.47
C ILE A 45 -17.96 -12.56 -0.24
N ILE A 46 -18.93 -12.45 0.68
CA ILE A 46 -19.01 -13.32 1.86
C ILE A 46 -19.11 -14.80 1.42
N ASN A 47 -19.92 -15.11 0.41
CA ASN A 47 -20.02 -16.47 -0.12
C ASN A 47 -18.72 -16.93 -0.80
N THR A 48 -18.02 -16.06 -1.51
CA THR A 48 -16.71 -16.38 -2.12
C THR A 48 -15.68 -16.72 -1.03
N ILE A 49 -15.60 -15.91 0.03
CA ILE A 49 -14.73 -16.15 1.19
C ILE A 49 -15.12 -17.44 1.89
N ARG A 50 -16.41 -17.68 2.09
CA ARG A 50 -16.92 -18.90 2.72
C ARG A 50 -16.52 -20.15 1.94
N ARG A 51 -16.59 -20.13 0.59
CA ARG A 51 -16.22 -21.28 -0.28
C ARG A 51 -14.71 -21.44 -0.45
N SER A 52 -13.93 -20.39 -0.22
CA SER A 52 -12.48 -20.43 -0.34
C SER A 52 -11.89 -21.49 0.61
N SER A 53 -10.82 -22.15 0.17
CA SER A 53 -10.04 -23.05 1.02
C SER A 53 -9.07 -22.28 1.92
N VAL A 54 -8.57 -21.12 1.45
CA VAL A 54 -7.65 -20.27 2.21
C VAL A 54 -8.41 -19.31 3.13
N ILE A 55 -7.77 -18.93 4.23
CA ILE A 55 -8.27 -17.89 5.13
C ILE A 55 -8.10 -16.53 4.44
N SER A 56 -9.21 -15.86 4.21
CA SER A 56 -9.23 -14.54 3.55
C SER A 56 -10.36 -13.69 4.10
N ASP A 57 -10.22 -12.38 3.94
CA ASP A 57 -11.24 -11.38 4.21
C ASP A 57 -11.40 -10.50 2.97
N GLY A 58 -12.53 -9.78 2.85
CA GLY A 58 -12.71 -8.94 1.66
C GLY A 58 -13.90 -8.01 1.76
N ILE A 59 -13.93 -7.07 0.82
CA ILE A 59 -14.98 -6.07 0.68
C ILE A 59 -15.41 -5.92 -0.78
N SER A 60 -16.69 -5.65 -0.98
CA SER A 60 -17.27 -5.39 -2.31
C SER A 60 -17.38 -3.91 -2.59
N ILE A 61 -17.54 -3.57 -3.87
CA ILE A 61 -17.88 -2.19 -4.27
C ILE A 61 -19.18 -1.69 -3.62
N ASP A 62 -20.15 -2.56 -3.37
CA ASP A 62 -21.41 -2.19 -2.69
C ASP A 62 -21.18 -1.74 -1.24
N PHE A 63 -20.19 -2.27 -0.56
CA PHE A 63 -19.77 -1.80 0.76
C PHE A 63 -19.02 -0.46 0.64
N ILE A 64 -18.04 -0.38 -0.28
CA ILE A 64 -17.20 0.81 -0.50
C ILE A 64 -18.05 2.04 -0.86
N LYS A 65 -19.13 1.87 -1.63
CA LYS A 65 -20.04 2.97 -1.98
C LYS A 65 -20.69 3.65 -0.77
N LYS A 66 -20.88 2.92 0.34
CA LYS A 66 -21.47 3.43 1.58
C LYS A 66 -20.48 4.21 2.44
N THR A 67 -19.20 4.15 2.15
CA THR A 67 -18.09 4.79 2.88
C THR A 67 -17.52 5.98 2.09
N PRO A 68 -16.74 6.88 2.71
CA PRO A 68 -16.11 7.99 1.99
C PRO A 68 -14.92 7.57 1.14
N ASP A 69 -14.59 6.27 1.11
CA ASP A 69 -13.36 5.71 0.54
C ASP A 69 -13.27 5.96 -0.97
N ARG A 70 -12.19 6.61 -1.40
CA ARG A 70 -11.99 7.04 -2.79
C ARG A 70 -10.90 6.24 -3.51
N THR A 71 -9.98 5.67 -2.75
CA THR A 71 -8.89 4.85 -3.24
C THR A 71 -8.97 3.44 -2.68
N VAL A 72 -8.27 2.50 -3.32
CA VAL A 72 -8.14 1.14 -2.79
C VAL A 72 -7.50 1.16 -1.41
N GLY A 73 -6.55 2.06 -1.17
CA GLY A 73 -5.97 2.26 0.14
C GLY A 73 -7.01 2.60 1.20
N ASP A 74 -7.90 3.56 0.93
CA ASP A 74 -8.96 3.92 1.87
C ASP A 74 -9.88 2.73 2.17
N ALA A 75 -10.25 1.97 1.15
CA ALA A 75 -11.12 0.80 1.28
C ALA A 75 -10.48 -0.33 2.10
N LEU A 76 -9.17 -0.54 1.95
CA LEU A 76 -8.42 -1.57 2.68
C LEU A 76 -8.42 -1.35 4.20
N LYS A 77 -8.51 -0.10 4.69
CA LYS A 77 -8.65 0.20 6.14
C LYS A 77 -9.85 -0.50 6.78
N ARG A 78 -10.88 -0.86 5.98
CA ARG A 78 -12.11 -1.47 6.48
C ARG A 78 -12.02 -3.00 6.64
N ILE A 79 -10.93 -3.62 6.18
CA ILE A 79 -10.68 -5.06 6.31
C ILE A 79 -9.99 -5.34 7.64
N SER A 80 -10.34 -6.46 8.28
CA SER A 80 -9.75 -6.89 9.55
C SER A 80 -8.22 -7.00 9.48
N GLY A 81 -7.53 -6.48 10.51
CA GLY A 81 -6.07 -6.56 10.63
C GLY A 81 -5.28 -5.73 9.63
N ILE A 82 -5.93 -4.80 8.92
CA ILE A 82 -5.23 -3.92 7.97
C ILE A 82 -5.20 -2.49 8.50
N THR A 83 -4.01 -1.89 8.42
CA THR A 83 -3.77 -0.47 8.67
C THR A 83 -3.05 0.15 7.49
N ILE A 84 -3.05 1.48 7.42
CA ILE A 84 -2.34 2.21 6.37
C ILE A 84 -1.30 3.12 6.99
N GLN A 85 -0.17 3.20 6.32
CA GLN A 85 0.92 4.10 6.64
C GLN A 85 1.04 5.15 5.53
N ASN A 86 1.15 6.43 5.93
CA ASN A 86 1.29 7.57 5.01
C ASN A 86 0.18 7.66 3.95
N ASP A 87 -1.03 7.17 4.26
CA ASP A 87 -2.19 7.07 3.36
C ASP A 87 -1.95 6.30 2.04
N LYS A 88 -0.86 5.54 1.94
CA LYS A 88 -0.40 4.86 0.73
C LYS A 88 -0.16 3.35 0.90
N PHE A 89 0.52 2.97 1.99
CA PHE A 89 1.06 1.62 2.15
C PHE A 89 0.30 0.84 3.19
N ILE A 90 0.01 -0.41 2.88
CA ILE A 90 -0.74 -1.28 3.79
C ILE A 90 0.20 -2.06 4.71
N LEU A 91 -0.27 -2.20 5.93
CA LEU A 91 0.29 -3.15 6.90
C LEU A 91 -0.80 -4.17 7.23
N VAL A 92 -0.54 -5.44 6.97
CA VAL A 92 -1.48 -6.52 7.26
C VAL A 92 -0.97 -7.29 8.47
N ARG A 93 -1.83 -7.46 9.49
CA ARG A 93 -1.46 -8.07 10.77
C ARG A 93 -0.23 -7.41 11.40
N GLY A 94 -0.13 -6.09 11.26
CA GLY A 94 0.98 -5.29 11.78
C GLY A 94 2.32 -5.48 11.06
N LEU A 95 2.39 -6.31 10.03
CA LEU A 95 3.61 -6.48 9.24
C LEU A 95 3.79 -5.34 8.27
N ALA A 96 5.00 -4.82 8.22
CA ALA A 96 5.40 -3.74 7.31
C ALA A 96 5.07 -4.06 5.85
N ASP A 97 4.95 -3.03 5.05
CA ASP A 97 4.61 -3.07 3.62
C ASP A 97 5.42 -4.09 2.82
N ARG A 98 6.72 -4.25 3.14
CA ARG A 98 7.62 -5.21 2.49
C ARG A 98 7.20 -6.68 2.61
N TYR A 99 6.39 -7.03 3.60
CA TYR A 99 5.86 -8.38 3.82
C TYR A 99 4.49 -8.60 3.18
N ASN A 100 3.98 -7.61 2.44
CA ASN A 100 2.69 -7.67 1.75
C ASN A 100 2.90 -7.64 0.24
N SER A 101 2.03 -8.31 -0.49
CA SER A 101 2.02 -8.29 -1.95
C SER A 101 0.66 -7.90 -2.49
N ALA A 102 0.63 -7.27 -3.65
CA ALA A 102 -0.60 -6.85 -4.31
C ALA A 102 -0.70 -7.43 -5.72
N MET A 103 -1.91 -7.85 -6.09
CA MET A 103 -2.25 -8.28 -7.43
C MET A 103 -3.44 -7.48 -7.94
N LEU A 104 -3.37 -7.05 -9.19
CA LEU A 104 -4.51 -6.55 -9.93
C LEU A 104 -5.00 -7.68 -10.85
N ASN A 105 -6.24 -8.12 -10.64
CA ASN A 105 -6.78 -9.33 -11.23
C ASN A 105 -5.88 -10.55 -10.91
N LYS A 106 -5.00 -10.97 -11.79
CA LYS A 106 -4.09 -12.10 -11.58
C LYS A 106 -2.62 -11.74 -11.72
N THR A 107 -2.31 -10.46 -11.92
CA THR A 107 -0.95 -9.95 -12.18
C THR A 107 -0.39 -9.24 -10.95
N LEU A 108 0.82 -9.60 -10.53
CA LEU A 108 1.53 -8.90 -9.45
C LEU A 108 1.79 -7.44 -9.85
N LEU A 109 1.49 -6.52 -8.94
CA LEU A 109 1.76 -5.10 -9.13
C LEU A 109 3.22 -4.78 -8.80
N PRO A 110 3.85 -3.84 -9.52
CA PRO A 110 5.22 -3.41 -9.27
C PRO A 110 5.32 -2.58 -7.99
N SER A 111 6.53 -2.40 -7.46
CA SER A 111 6.77 -1.37 -6.45
C SER A 111 6.71 0.01 -7.09
N THR A 112 6.02 0.94 -6.43
CA THR A 112 5.86 2.31 -6.93
C THR A 112 6.84 3.31 -6.33
N GLU A 113 7.61 2.87 -5.36
CA GLU A 113 8.55 3.72 -4.63
C GLU A 113 10.00 3.27 -4.88
N PRO A 114 10.93 4.24 -4.99
CA PRO A 114 12.34 3.93 -5.24
C PRO A 114 13.07 3.43 -3.99
N ASP A 115 12.54 3.71 -2.80
CA ASP A 115 13.18 3.49 -1.50
C ASP A 115 12.63 2.28 -0.73
N ARG A 116 11.55 1.65 -1.20
CA ARG A 116 10.91 0.54 -0.49
C ARG A 116 10.21 -0.45 -1.41
N ARG A 117 10.00 -1.65 -0.90
CA ARG A 117 9.19 -2.66 -1.58
C ARG A 117 7.72 -2.48 -1.22
N ALA A 118 7.03 -1.59 -1.92
CA ALA A 118 5.61 -1.36 -1.67
C ALA A 118 4.89 -0.83 -2.90
N PHE A 119 3.65 -1.27 -3.07
CA PHE A 119 2.70 -0.66 -4.00
C PHE A 119 1.91 0.44 -3.29
N SER A 120 1.79 1.60 -3.91
CA SER A 120 1.02 2.73 -3.38
C SER A 120 -0.45 2.56 -3.73
N PHE A 121 -1.28 2.20 -2.74
CA PHE A 121 -2.70 1.89 -2.96
C PHE A 121 -3.59 3.13 -3.16
N ASP A 122 -3.06 4.34 -3.00
CA ASP A 122 -3.74 5.60 -3.32
C ASP A 122 -3.85 5.86 -4.84
N ILE A 123 -3.09 5.11 -5.65
CA ILE A 123 -3.04 5.22 -7.10
C ILE A 123 -4.30 4.66 -7.75
N ILE A 124 -4.90 3.59 -7.21
CA ILE A 124 -6.06 2.92 -7.81
C ILE A 124 -7.36 3.48 -7.22
N PRO A 125 -8.21 4.17 -8.00
CA PRO A 125 -9.51 4.65 -7.55
C PRO A 125 -10.49 3.49 -7.31
N THR A 126 -11.30 3.58 -6.26
CA THR A 126 -12.38 2.62 -5.99
C THR A 126 -13.44 2.59 -7.11
N ALA A 127 -13.53 3.65 -7.90
CA ALA A 127 -14.42 3.72 -9.06
C ALA A 127 -14.14 2.66 -10.14
N LEU A 128 -12.91 2.11 -10.21
CA LEU A 128 -12.47 1.15 -11.24
C LEU A 128 -12.50 -0.31 -10.77
N ILE A 129 -12.86 -0.59 -9.52
CA ILE A 129 -12.80 -1.93 -8.95
C ILE A 129 -14.18 -2.51 -8.64
N ASP A 130 -14.28 -3.83 -8.58
CA ASP A 130 -15.46 -4.59 -8.14
C ASP A 130 -15.33 -5.07 -6.70
N ASN A 131 -14.17 -5.59 -6.35
CA ASN A 131 -13.92 -6.11 -5.01
C ASN A 131 -12.43 -6.14 -4.69
N ILE A 132 -12.15 -6.28 -3.39
CA ILE A 132 -10.82 -6.52 -2.85
C ILE A 132 -10.93 -7.72 -1.92
N ILE A 133 -10.05 -8.72 -2.13
CA ILE A 133 -9.88 -9.87 -1.26
C ILE A 133 -8.44 -9.88 -0.75
N VAL A 134 -8.27 -10.10 0.54
CA VAL A 134 -6.95 -10.22 1.18
C VAL A 134 -6.80 -11.63 1.72
N SER A 135 -5.94 -12.41 1.08
CA SER A 135 -5.56 -13.74 1.56
C SER A 135 -4.58 -13.60 2.72
N LYS A 136 -4.84 -14.29 3.81
CA LYS A 136 -4.05 -14.29 5.06
C LYS A 136 -3.37 -15.63 5.32
N SER A 137 -3.81 -16.72 4.65
CA SER A 137 -3.11 -18.00 4.59
C SER A 137 -2.74 -18.33 3.14
N ALA A 138 -1.63 -19.04 2.94
CA ALA A 138 -1.12 -19.34 1.62
C ALA A 138 -1.67 -20.64 1.04
N SER A 139 -1.70 -20.73 -0.30
CA SER A 139 -1.99 -21.93 -1.06
C SER A 139 -0.97 -22.06 -2.20
N ALA A 140 -0.69 -23.27 -2.65
CA ALA A 140 0.36 -23.56 -3.62
C ALA A 140 0.20 -22.83 -4.98
N ASN A 141 -1.01 -22.43 -5.35
CA ASN A 141 -1.29 -21.67 -6.58
C ASN A 141 -1.04 -20.15 -6.43
N GLN A 142 -0.67 -19.67 -5.24
CA GLN A 142 -0.34 -18.27 -4.98
C GLN A 142 1.18 -18.06 -5.00
N PRO A 143 1.69 -16.84 -5.32
CA PRO A 143 3.10 -16.54 -5.19
C PRO A 143 3.57 -16.73 -3.75
N GLY A 144 4.84 -17.08 -3.56
CA GLY A 144 5.41 -17.36 -2.23
C GLY A 144 5.88 -16.13 -1.47
N ASP A 145 6.10 -15.03 -2.16
CA ASP A 145 6.80 -13.85 -1.65
C ASP A 145 5.82 -12.84 -0.99
N TRP A 146 5.26 -13.26 0.15
CA TRP A 146 4.44 -12.44 1.07
C TRP A 146 4.21 -13.18 2.39
N SER A 147 3.87 -12.46 3.44
CA SER A 147 3.57 -13.06 4.74
C SER A 147 2.46 -12.36 5.51
N GLY A 148 2.33 -11.05 5.42
CA GLY A 148 1.23 -10.31 6.05
C GLY A 148 -0.09 -10.63 5.36
N GLY A 149 -0.18 -10.28 4.08
CA GLY A 149 -1.33 -10.55 3.23
C GLY A 149 -1.03 -10.40 1.75
N LEU A 150 -1.77 -11.16 0.95
CA LEU A 150 -1.83 -11.00 -0.50
C LEU A 150 -3.12 -10.29 -0.87
N VAL A 151 -3.00 -9.02 -1.25
CA VAL A 151 -4.13 -8.19 -1.67
C VAL A 151 -4.46 -8.48 -3.13
N GLN A 152 -5.67 -8.93 -3.38
CA GLN A 152 -6.18 -9.24 -4.72
C GLN A 152 -7.28 -8.25 -5.07
N ILE A 153 -7.00 -7.38 -6.02
CA ILE A 153 -7.92 -6.35 -6.50
C ILE A 153 -8.53 -6.86 -7.81
N THR A 154 -9.86 -6.88 -7.88
CA THR A 154 -10.57 -7.23 -9.11
C THR A 154 -11.15 -5.97 -9.73
N THR A 155 -10.83 -5.71 -10.99
CA THR A 155 -11.38 -4.59 -11.75
C THR A 155 -12.82 -4.85 -12.19
N LYS A 156 -13.57 -3.78 -12.45
CA LYS A 156 -14.95 -3.86 -12.92
C LYS A 156 -15.09 -4.71 -14.18
N GLU A 157 -16.16 -5.49 -14.19
CA GLU A 157 -16.67 -6.21 -15.35
C GLU A 157 -18.09 -5.75 -15.68
N VAL A 158 -18.53 -6.00 -16.90
CA VAL A 158 -19.84 -5.55 -17.42
C VAL A 158 -20.78 -6.71 -17.53
N SER A 159 -22.00 -6.54 -17.00
CA SER A 159 -23.12 -7.47 -17.14
C SER A 159 -24.28 -6.91 -17.98
N ASP A 160 -24.39 -5.59 -18.06
CA ASP A 160 -25.49 -4.89 -18.69
C ASP A 160 -24.98 -3.63 -19.41
N ASN A 161 -25.71 -3.16 -20.40
CA ASN A 161 -25.42 -1.88 -21.04
C ASN A 161 -25.66 -0.74 -20.06
N PHE A 162 -24.68 0.13 -19.91
CA PHE A 162 -24.81 1.31 -19.07
C PHE A 162 -23.91 2.45 -19.52
N PHE A 163 -24.29 3.65 -19.14
CA PHE A 163 -23.48 4.84 -19.27
C PHE A 163 -23.58 5.65 -17.98
N ASN A 164 -22.45 5.82 -17.31
CA ASN A 164 -22.39 6.51 -16.01
C ASN A 164 -21.50 7.75 -16.08
N ILE A 165 -21.99 8.84 -15.51
CA ILE A 165 -21.21 10.06 -15.25
C ILE A 165 -21.12 10.25 -13.74
N SER A 166 -19.92 10.56 -13.25
CA SER A 166 -19.66 10.90 -11.86
C SER A 166 -19.05 12.30 -11.79
N LEU A 167 -19.62 13.16 -10.98
CA LEU A 167 -19.08 14.49 -10.69
C LEU A 167 -19.01 14.67 -9.17
N GLY A 168 -17.89 15.19 -8.70
CA GLY A 168 -17.74 15.39 -7.27
C GLY A 168 -16.88 16.60 -6.94
N SER A 169 -17.19 17.16 -5.78
CA SER A 169 -16.44 18.27 -5.19
C SER A 169 -16.12 17.95 -3.73
N GLY A 170 -15.00 18.42 -3.22
CA GLY A 170 -14.57 18.20 -1.85
C GLY A 170 -13.96 19.46 -1.24
N TRP A 171 -14.25 19.69 0.02
CA TRP A 171 -13.76 20.80 0.81
C TRP A 171 -12.93 20.26 1.97
N GLY A 172 -11.75 20.84 2.13
CA GLY A 172 -10.89 20.63 3.30
C GLY A 172 -11.02 21.81 4.27
N SER A 173 -11.00 21.52 5.56
CA SER A 173 -11.17 22.54 6.61
C SER A 173 -10.05 23.58 6.63
N VAL A 174 -8.85 23.22 6.20
CA VAL A 174 -7.65 24.09 6.20
C VAL A 174 -7.14 24.43 4.82
N SER A 175 -7.50 23.68 3.77
CA SER A 175 -6.96 23.87 2.43
C SER A 175 -7.87 24.63 1.48
N THR A 176 -9.20 24.50 1.60
CA THR A 176 -10.14 25.05 0.61
C THR A 176 -10.41 26.54 0.82
N LEU A 177 -10.34 27.31 -0.27
CA LEU A 177 -10.49 28.77 -0.31
C LEU A 177 -9.44 29.51 0.55
N LYS A 178 -8.31 28.88 0.79
CA LYS A 178 -7.16 29.42 1.50
C LYS A 178 -6.06 29.80 0.55
N ASP A 179 -5.18 30.69 1.01
CA ASP A 179 -3.96 31.02 0.28
C ASP A 179 -3.08 29.78 0.17
N PHE A 180 -2.65 29.50 -1.03
CA PHE A 180 -1.94 28.26 -1.37
C PHE A 180 -0.71 28.62 -2.20
N LYS A 181 0.40 28.01 -1.84
CA LYS A 181 1.65 28.13 -2.58
C LYS A 181 1.90 26.89 -3.40
N SER A 182 2.22 27.08 -4.65
CA SER A 182 2.65 26.01 -5.55
C SER A 182 3.82 26.50 -6.37
N ILE A 183 4.61 25.59 -6.86
CA ILE A 183 5.67 25.93 -7.79
C ILE A 183 5.10 25.77 -9.18
N GLN A 184 5.31 26.83 -9.98
CA GLN A 184 5.10 26.73 -11.41
C GLN A 184 6.00 25.60 -11.92
N SER A 185 5.38 24.58 -12.47
CA SER A 185 6.08 23.56 -13.23
C SER A 185 6.63 24.25 -14.48
N THR A 186 7.75 24.95 -14.37
CA THR A 186 8.55 25.23 -15.55
C THR A 186 8.79 23.88 -16.18
N ALA A 187 8.33 23.73 -17.41
CA ALA A 187 8.49 22.49 -18.15
C ALA A 187 9.98 22.13 -18.17
N PHE A 188 10.40 21.39 -17.15
CA PHE A 188 11.65 20.67 -17.26
C PHE A 188 11.42 19.67 -18.37
N PRO A 189 12.29 19.63 -19.37
CA PRO A 189 12.29 18.50 -20.26
C PRO A 189 12.36 17.26 -19.36
N SER A 190 11.48 16.32 -19.59
CA SER A 190 11.44 14.98 -18.97
C SER A 190 12.71 14.16 -19.23
N THR A 191 13.66 14.75 -19.92
CA THR A 191 14.98 14.20 -20.21
C THR A 191 16.00 14.87 -19.28
N PHE A 192 16.79 14.06 -18.61
CA PHE A 192 18.02 14.49 -17.96
C PHE A 192 18.71 15.56 -18.79
N PRO A 193 19.30 16.60 -18.16
CA PRO A 193 20.00 17.66 -18.88
C PRO A 193 21.29 17.15 -19.53
N SER A 194 21.21 16.10 -20.36
CA SER A 194 22.31 15.62 -21.21
C SER A 194 22.72 16.65 -22.26
N THR A 195 21.87 17.69 -22.47
CA THR A 195 22.06 18.73 -23.48
C THR A 195 22.53 20.07 -22.92
N TYR A 196 22.70 20.22 -21.61
CA TYR A 196 23.20 21.48 -21.05
C TYR A 196 24.72 21.57 -21.17
N ASN A 197 25.19 22.71 -21.64
CA ASN A 197 26.61 23.00 -21.82
C ASN A 197 27.38 22.90 -20.49
N TYR A 198 28.01 21.77 -20.28
CA TYR A 198 29.01 21.63 -19.21
C TYR A 198 30.23 22.41 -19.57
N ARG A 199 30.61 23.40 -18.76
CA ARG A 199 31.99 23.91 -18.77
C ARG A 199 32.78 23.05 -17.76
N ILE A 200 33.81 22.40 -18.28
CA ILE A 200 34.79 21.74 -17.45
C ILE A 200 35.71 22.82 -16.88
N SER A 201 35.76 22.97 -15.55
CA SER A 201 36.78 23.82 -14.92
C SER A 201 38.16 23.18 -15.10
N GLY A 202 39.21 23.96 -14.97
CA GLY A 202 40.59 23.48 -15.13
C GLY A 202 41.01 22.35 -14.21
N ASN A 203 40.19 22.00 -13.21
CA ASN A 203 40.39 20.88 -12.29
C ASN A 203 39.51 19.65 -12.62
N GLY A 204 38.87 19.61 -13.79
CA GLY A 204 38.02 18.49 -14.18
C GLY A 204 36.59 18.48 -13.60
N ASP A 205 36.24 19.47 -12.77
CA ASP A 205 34.92 19.57 -12.16
C ASP A 205 33.85 19.96 -13.20
N LYS A 206 32.78 19.22 -13.29
CA LYS A 206 31.66 19.50 -14.18
C LYS A 206 30.76 20.54 -13.52
N ARG A 207 30.81 21.79 -13.99
CA ARG A 207 29.97 22.88 -13.51
C ARG A 207 28.90 23.24 -14.54
N LEU A 208 27.66 23.30 -14.09
CA LEU A 208 26.53 23.70 -14.93
C LEU A 208 26.23 25.18 -14.74
N PHE A 209 26.37 25.97 -15.81
CA PHE A 209 26.02 27.39 -15.82
C PHE A 209 24.67 27.54 -16.50
N THR A 210 23.64 27.97 -15.78
CA THR A 210 22.33 28.24 -16.41
C THR A 210 21.58 29.33 -15.69
N LYS A 211 21.11 30.32 -16.42
CA LYS A 211 20.14 31.33 -15.95
C LYS A 211 18.75 30.73 -15.69
N GLN A 212 18.45 29.51 -16.21
CA GLN A 212 17.14 28.86 -16.11
C GLN A 212 16.90 28.11 -14.78
N PHE A 213 17.92 28.04 -13.94
CA PHE A 213 17.82 27.29 -12.67
C PHE A 213 17.56 28.20 -11.46
N ASN A 214 17.38 29.51 -11.71
CA ASN A 214 17.07 30.44 -10.64
C ASN A 214 15.76 30.11 -9.94
N ASN A 215 15.64 30.55 -8.71
CA ASN A 215 14.58 30.30 -7.74
C ASN A 215 13.25 29.83 -8.34
N PRO A 216 12.64 28.79 -7.76
CA PRO A 216 11.34 28.34 -8.23
C PRO A 216 10.38 29.52 -8.20
N ILE A 217 9.70 29.79 -9.32
CA ILE A 217 8.60 30.75 -9.33
C ILE A 217 7.50 30.17 -8.47
N VAL A 218 7.30 30.73 -7.29
CA VAL A 218 6.23 30.38 -6.40
C VAL A 218 4.98 31.12 -6.87
N GLU A 219 3.96 30.36 -7.25
CA GLU A 219 2.64 30.90 -7.53
C GLU A 219 1.83 30.88 -6.23
N GLU A 220 1.27 32.05 -5.88
CA GLU A 220 0.35 32.20 -4.78
C GLU A 220 -1.06 32.41 -5.33
N PHE A 221 -1.98 31.57 -4.94
CA PHE A 221 -3.39 31.64 -5.35
C PHE A 221 -4.31 31.11 -4.25
N LYS A 222 -5.61 31.47 -4.34
CA LYS A 222 -6.62 30.86 -3.49
C LYS A 222 -7.06 29.53 -4.10
N THR A 223 -7.05 28.48 -3.29
CA THR A 223 -7.51 27.17 -3.75
C THR A 223 -9.00 27.19 -4.08
N ILE A 224 -9.36 26.36 -5.03
CA ILE A 224 -10.74 25.95 -5.31
C ILE A 224 -11.05 24.65 -4.56
N PRO A 225 -12.33 24.30 -4.38
CA PRO A 225 -12.68 22.96 -3.88
C PRO A 225 -12.03 21.84 -4.72
N ASN A 226 -11.68 20.74 -4.08
CA ASN A 226 -11.19 19.55 -4.75
C ASN A 226 -12.21 19.04 -5.76
N LEU A 227 -11.78 18.71 -6.98
CA LEU A 227 -12.66 18.28 -8.06
C LEU A 227 -12.34 16.84 -8.48
N ASN A 228 -13.38 16.07 -8.74
CA ASN A 228 -13.27 14.76 -9.36
C ASN A 228 -14.35 14.56 -10.41
N GLY A 229 -14.00 13.95 -11.51
CA GLY A 229 -14.90 13.59 -12.59
C GLY A 229 -14.67 12.14 -12.99
N GLY A 230 -15.71 11.48 -13.48
CA GLY A 230 -15.61 10.11 -13.97
C GLY A 230 -16.63 9.83 -15.06
N LEU A 231 -16.24 8.98 -16.00
CA LEU A 231 -17.05 8.50 -17.07
C LEU A 231 -16.89 6.98 -17.15
N SER A 232 -17.99 6.24 -17.25
CA SER A 232 -17.93 4.79 -17.46
C SER A 232 -18.98 4.37 -18.46
N PHE A 233 -18.56 3.56 -19.39
CA PHE A 233 -19.41 3.01 -20.45
C PHE A 233 -19.26 1.50 -20.49
N GLY A 234 -20.36 0.79 -20.41
CA GLY A 234 -20.45 -0.67 -20.52
C GLY A 234 -21.32 -1.08 -21.69
N TYR A 235 -20.82 -1.96 -22.54
CA TYR A 235 -21.55 -2.47 -23.69
C TYR A 235 -21.50 -4.00 -23.72
N VAL A 236 -22.64 -4.62 -23.83
CA VAL A 236 -22.83 -6.07 -23.89
C VAL A 236 -23.55 -6.40 -25.19
N ASN A 237 -22.92 -7.18 -26.03
CA ASN A 237 -23.49 -7.65 -27.31
C ASN A 237 -23.19 -9.14 -27.51
N GLY A 238 -24.16 -9.98 -27.23
CA GLY A 238 -24.08 -11.42 -27.42
C GLY A 238 -22.92 -12.03 -26.64
N LYS A 239 -21.80 -12.30 -27.31
CA LYS A 239 -20.63 -12.92 -26.71
C LYS A 239 -19.54 -11.91 -26.27
N PHE A 240 -19.71 -10.65 -26.64
CA PHE A 240 -18.73 -9.61 -26.35
C PHE A 240 -19.22 -8.63 -25.29
N ASN A 241 -18.42 -8.45 -24.28
CA ASN A 241 -18.62 -7.44 -23.25
C ASN A 241 -17.45 -6.48 -23.30
N SER A 242 -17.71 -5.19 -23.34
CA SER A 242 -16.68 -4.16 -23.30
C SER A 242 -16.97 -3.13 -22.21
N LEU A 243 -15.94 -2.71 -21.50
CA LEU A 243 -15.97 -1.64 -20.51
C LEU A 243 -14.89 -0.63 -20.84
N PHE A 244 -15.28 0.62 -20.82
CA PHE A 244 -14.36 1.74 -20.66
C PHE A 244 -14.77 2.54 -19.45
N SER A 245 -13.81 2.86 -18.59
CA SER A 245 -14.04 3.72 -17.43
C SER A 245 -12.84 4.65 -17.25
N SER A 246 -13.09 5.93 -17.15
CA SER A 246 -12.04 6.93 -16.91
C SER A 246 -12.42 7.82 -15.76
N SER A 247 -11.43 8.29 -14.99
CA SER A 247 -11.61 9.22 -13.89
C SER A 247 -10.47 10.20 -13.80
N ILE A 248 -10.79 11.44 -13.50
CA ILE A 248 -9.83 12.51 -13.23
C ILE A 248 -10.07 13.03 -11.82
N ARG A 249 -9.00 13.43 -11.14
CA ARG A 249 -9.07 14.00 -9.80
C ARG A 249 -8.00 15.07 -9.62
N ASN A 250 -8.39 16.19 -9.02
CA ASN A 250 -7.51 17.26 -8.62
C ASN A 250 -7.77 17.61 -7.16
N THR A 251 -6.72 17.57 -6.33
CA THR A 251 -6.84 17.81 -4.88
C THR A 251 -5.77 18.76 -4.39
N PHE A 252 -6.16 19.59 -3.44
CA PHE A 252 -5.28 20.49 -2.69
C PHE A 252 -5.34 20.08 -1.23
N THR A 253 -4.18 19.90 -0.60
CA THR A 253 -4.05 19.65 0.84
C THR A 253 -3.05 20.61 1.46
N LEU A 254 -3.33 21.04 2.68
CA LEU A 254 -2.45 21.90 3.46
C LEU A 254 -2.27 21.28 4.84
N ASN A 255 -1.02 21.04 5.22
CA ASN A 255 -0.68 20.50 6.53
C ASN A 255 0.22 21.47 7.30
N ASN A 256 -0.19 21.84 8.51
CA ASN A 256 0.66 22.53 9.46
C ASN A 256 1.42 21.49 10.28
N ILE A 257 2.74 21.59 10.30
CA ILE A 257 3.64 20.63 10.95
C ILE A 257 4.49 21.38 11.97
N GLU A 258 4.42 20.96 13.22
CA GLU A 258 5.36 21.36 14.26
C GLU A 258 6.44 20.28 14.33
N ARG A 259 7.73 20.68 14.25
CA ARG A 259 8.84 19.73 14.23
C ARG A 259 9.92 20.19 15.22
N LYS A 260 10.32 19.29 16.10
CA LYS A 260 11.38 19.51 17.08
C LYS A 260 12.30 18.30 17.12
N ASP A 261 13.57 18.54 17.44
CA ASP A 261 14.49 17.48 17.83
C ASP A 261 15.36 17.95 18.99
N TYR A 262 16.06 17.03 19.61
CA TYR A 262 16.77 17.27 20.85
C TYR A 262 18.14 16.59 20.83
N GLN A 263 19.18 17.33 21.19
CA GLN A 263 20.52 16.78 21.42
C GLN A 263 20.55 15.92 22.69
N SER A 264 19.85 16.36 23.73
CA SER A 264 19.70 15.67 25.01
C SER A 264 18.22 15.62 25.41
N SER A 265 17.91 15.12 26.60
CA SER A 265 16.52 15.07 27.08
C SER A 265 15.85 16.44 27.25
N THR A 266 16.64 17.52 27.33
CA THR A 266 16.15 18.89 27.64
C THR A 266 16.60 19.94 26.65
N GLU A 267 17.65 19.67 25.85
CA GLU A 267 18.29 20.65 24.98
C GLU A 267 17.80 20.47 23.54
N LEU A 268 17.15 21.48 23.00
CA LEU A 268 16.64 21.51 21.64
C LEU A 268 17.79 21.57 20.62
N ALA A 269 17.77 20.69 19.62
CA ALA A 269 18.57 20.78 18.42
C ALA A 269 17.95 21.76 17.43
N TYR A 270 16.62 21.64 17.24
CA TYR A 270 15.86 22.60 16.44
C TYR A 270 14.38 22.67 16.83
N ASP A 271 13.71 23.77 16.49
CA ASP A 271 12.26 24.00 16.61
C ASP A 271 11.74 24.67 15.33
N TYR A 272 11.02 23.89 14.49
CA TYR A 272 10.50 24.35 13.21
C TYR A 272 8.97 24.29 13.15
N LYS A 273 8.43 25.26 12.41
CA LYS A 273 7.03 25.26 11.97
C LYS A 273 7.01 25.21 10.44
N ASP A 274 6.48 24.12 9.91
CA ASP A 274 6.39 23.89 8.48
C ASP A 274 4.93 24.04 8.03
N ILE A 275 4.72 24.65 6.87
CA ILE A 275 3.46 24.61 6.15
C ILE A 275 3.70 23.85 4.86
N LEU A 276 3.04 22.69 4.73
CA LEU A 276 3.19 21.80 3.59
C LEU A 276 1.97 21.90 2.68
N TYR A 277 2.19 22.38 1.47
CA TYR A 277 1.21 22.49 0.40
C TYR A 277 1.40 21.34 -0.58
N THR A 278 0.33 20.59 -0.87
CA THR A 278 0.38 19.50 -1.86
C THR A 278 -0.77 19.63 -2.84
N LYS A 279 -0.44 19.77 -4.12
CA LYS A 279 -1.38 19.68 -5.24
C LYS A 279 -1.18 18.34 -5.93
N ARG A 280 -2.23 17.50 -5.93
CA ARG A 280 -2.22 16.21 -6.62
C ARG A 280 -3.23 16.23 -7.75
N SER A 281 -2.77 15.82 -8.93
CA SER A 281 -3.62 15.59 -10.10
C SER A 281 -3.45 14.15 -10.56
N SER A 282 -4.55 13.44 -10.81
CA SER A 282 -4.50 12.06 -11.30
C SER A 282 -5.54 11.83 -12.39
N SER A 283 -5.16 10.98 -13.35
CA SER A 283 -6.02 10.47 -14.42
C SER A 283 -5.88 8.96 -14.47
N ASN A 284 -7.01 8.27 -14.47
CA ASN A 284 -7.06 6.82 -14.47
C ASN A 284 -8.02 6.35 -15.54
N SER A 285 -7.64 5.34 -16.30
CA SER A 285 -8.50 4.74 -17.32
C SER A 285 -8.42 3.23 -17.26
N LEU A 286 -9.56 2.56 -17.35
CA LEU A 286 -9.69 1.12 -17.42
C LEU A 286 -10.40 0.75 -18.73
N PHE A 287 -9.78 -0.13 -19.47
CA PHE A 287 -10.37 -0.78 -20.62
C PHE A 287 -10.46 -2.28 -20.37
N ASN A 288 -11.62 -2.88 -20.60
CA ASN A 288 -11.84 -4.31 -20.46
C ASN A 288 -12.66 -4.80 -21.66
N LEU A 289 -12.17 -5.82 -22.34
CA LEU A 289 -12.84 -6.50 -23.43
C LEU A 289 -12.88 -7.99 -23.09
N THR A 290 -14.09 -8.56 -23.02
CA THR A 290 -14.29 -9.97 -22.68
C THR A 290 -15.12 -10.66 -23.76
N TYR A 291 -14.62 -11.80 -24.23
CA TYR A 291 -15.34 -12.70 -25.12
C TYR A 291 -15.86 -13.90 -24.32
N LEU A 292 -17.17 -14.12 -24.33
CA LEU A 292 -17.90 -15.18 -23.63
C LEU A 292 -18.43 -16.23 -24.65
N GLY A 293 -17.55 -17.06 -25.16
CA GLY A 293 -17.91 -18.15 -26.08
C GLY A 293 -17.91 -19.52 -25.39
N LYS A 294 -17.55 -20.56 -26.12
CA LYS A 294 -17.24 -21.91 -25.58
C LYS A 294 -16.03 -21.81 -24.64
N ASN A 295 -15.10 -20.97 -24.99
CA ASN A 295 -13.97 -20.54 -24.16
C ASN A 295 -14.16 -19.06 -23.81
N THR A 296 -13.54 -18.61 -22.72
CA THR A 296 -13.60 -17.21 -22.29
C THR A 296 -12.24 -16.59 -22.45
N TYR A 297 -12.19 -15.40 -23.03
CA TYR A 297 -10.98 -14.60 -23.16
C TYR A 297 -11.27 -13.18 -22.70
N SER A 298 -10.33 -12.57 -21.99
CA SER A 298 -10.45 -11.16 -21.59
C SER A 298 -9.14 -10.42 -21.70
N LEU A 299 -9.21 -9.20 -22.24
CA LEU A 299 -8.13 -8.24 -22.26
C LEU A 299 -8.51 -7.10 -21.30
N LYS A 300 -7.67 -6.83 -20.32
CA LYS A 300 -7.88 -5.80 -19.31
C LYS A 300 -6.66 -4.88 -19.27
N THR A 301 -6.86 -3.59 -19.42
CA THR A 301 -5.78 -2.61 -19.37
C THR A 301 -6.15 -1.47 -18.46
N LEU A 302 -5.34 -1.23 -17.42
CA LEU A 302 -5.40 -0.08 -16.55
C LEU A 302 -4.25 0.86 -16.91
N VAL A 303 -4.57 2.13 -17.11
CA VAL A 303 -3.59 3.21 -17.26
C VAL A 303 -3.81 4.21 -16.15
N ASN A 304 -2.75 4.55 -15.44
CA ASN A 304 -2.75 5.57 -14.39
C ASN A 304 -1.66 6.60 -14.67
N TYR A 305 -2.00 7.86 -14.50
CA TYR A 305 -1.05 8.97 -14.45
C TYR A 305 -1.35 9.80 -13.21
N GLN A 306 -0.33 10.04 -12.39
CA GLN A 306 -0.43 10.88 -11.19
C GLN A 306 0.72 11.86 -11.13
N LYS A 307 0.39 13.10 -10.84
CA LYS A 307 1.35 14.19 -10.61
C LYS A 307 1.15 14.78 -9.22
N ASP A 308 2.20 14.78 -8.41
CA ASP A 308 2.25 15.38 -7.09
C ASP A 308 3.21 16.57 -7.11
N ASN A 309 2.70 17.77 -6.81
CA ASN A 309 3.49 18.99 -6.63
C ASN A 309 3.41 19.36 -5.14
N THR A 310 4.55 19.38 -4.49
CA THR A 310 4.66 19.71 -3.07
C THR A 310 5.56 20.94 -2.89
N TYR A 311 5.08 21.86 -2.07
CA TYR A 311 5.85 23.01 -1.61
C TYR A 311 5.78 23.10 -0.08
N MET A 312 6.88 23.39 0.57
CA MET A 312 6.93 23.52 2.03
C MET A 312 7.64 24.82 2.40
N ASP A 313 6.98 25.64 3.20
CA ASP A 313 7.58 26.75 3.92
C ASP A 313 7.97 26.29 5.33
N ARG A 314 9.23 26.48 5.69
CA ARG A 314 9.77 26.20 7.03
C ARG A 314 10.24 27.47 7.69
N ASN A 315 9.80 27.70 8.92
CA ASN A 315 10.25 28.79 9.77
C ASN A 315 10.63 28.25 11.16
N GLY A 316 11.69 28.76 11.74
CA GLY A 316 12.07 28.38 13.09
C GLY A 316 13.53 28.60 13.43
N LYS A 317 14.01 27.85 14.39
CA LYS A 317 15.37 27.98 14.95
C LYS A 317 16.12 26.67 14.88
N ASN A 318 17.36 26.72 14.46
CA ASN A 318 18.33 25.65 14.55
C ASN A 318 19.36 26.03 15.63
N TYR A 319 19.31 25.36 16.76
CA TYR A 319 20.19 25.65 17.89
C TYR A 319 21.56 25.02 17.70
N ASP A 320 21.65 23.87 17.00
CA ASP A 320 22.92 23.21 16.67
C ASP A 320 23.81 24.10 15.80
N ASN A 321 23.20 24.77 14.82
CA ASN A 321 23.91 25.67 13.91
C ASN A 321 23.83 27.14 14.34
N ILE A 322 23.17 27.44 15.46
CA ILE A 322 22.96 28.82 15.96
C ILE A 322 22.33 29.72 14.89
N GLN A 323 21.23 29.28 14.28
CA GLN A 323 20.59 29.95 13.15
C GLN A 323 19.08 30.15 13.35
N ASP A 324 18.59 31.32 12.93
CA ASP A 324 17.19 31.48 12.52
C ASP A 324 17.04 30.97 11.09
N VAL A 325 16.02 30.15 10.84
CA VAL A 325 15.79 29.44 9.57
C VAL A 325 14.49 29.89 8.95
N HIS A 326 14.56 30.30 7.68
CA HIS A 326 13.43 30.49 6.80
C HIS A 326 13.74 29.73 5.49
N SER A 327 13.28 28.51 5.38
CA SER A 327 13.64 27.62 4.27
C SER A 327 12.43 27.26 3.45
N ASN A 328 12.65 27.00 2.17
CA ASN A 328 11.63 26.38 1.33
C ASN A 328 12.13 25.09 0.70
N LEU A 329 11.19 24.20 0.48
CA LEU A 329 11.41 22.94 -0.20
C LEU A 329 10.35 22.77 -1.29
N SER A 330 10.75 22.29 -2.44
CA SER A 330 9.83 21.95 -3.53
C SER A 330 10.10 20.57 -4.07
N ASN A 331 9.03 19.85 -4.41
CA ASN A 331 9.13 18.51 -4.95
C ASN A 331 8.05 18.25 -5.99
N HIS A 332 8.45 17.75 -7.14
CA HIS A 332 7.57 17.28 -8.21
C HIS A 332 7.77 15.80 -8.41
N ILE A 333 6.70 15.04 -8.44
CA ILE A 333 6.73 13.60 -8.70
C ILE A 333 5.68 13.30 -9.77
N ASN A 334 6.08 12.60 -10.83
CA ASN A 334 5.21 12.07 -11.85
C ASN A 334 5.27 10.54 -11.79
N ASN A 335 4.12 9.89 -11.66
CA ASN A 335 3.98 8.44 -11.75
C ASN A 335 3.13 8.09 -12.96
N PHE A 336 3.59 7.11 -13.74
CA PHE A 336 2.84 6.56 -14.86
C PHE A 336 2.87 5.04 -14.79
N ILE A 337 1.69 4.41 -14.80
CA ILE A 337 1.55 2.97 -14.71
C ILE A 337 0.65 2.48 -15.84
N ILE A 338 1.10 1.45 -16.54
CA ILE A 338 0.27 0.62 -17.42
C ILE A 338 0.29 -0.79 -16.84
N ASN A 339 -0.90 -1.36 -16.65
CA ASN A 339 -1.07 -2.77 -16.35
C ASN A 339 -2.00 -3.36 -17.42
N SER A 340 -1.47 -4.22 -18.27
CA SER A 340 -2.23 -4.88 -19.33
C SER A 340 -2.19 -6.38 -19.16
N GLN A 341 -3.34 -7.05 -19.26
CA GLN A 341 -3.49 -8.46 -18.99
C GLN A 341 -4.38 -9.13 -20.01
N PHE A 342 -3.98 -10.33 -20.40
CA PHE A 342 -4.78 -11.22 -21.23
C PHE A 342 -5.03 -12.52 -20.48
N ASP A 343 -6.28 -12.79 -20.20
CA ASP A 343 -6.75 -14.00 -19.51
C ASP A 343 -7.47 -14.92 -20.50
N GLY A 344 -7.27 -16.21 -20.36
CA GLY A 344 -8.01 -17.20 -21.10
C GLY A 344 -8.42 -18.40 -20.25
N ASN A 345 -9.65 -18.86 -20.46
CA ASN A 345 -10.14 -20.10 -19.90
C ASN A 345 -10.63 -21.03 -21.05
N ILE A 346 -9.94 -22.15 -21.21
CA ILE A 346 -10.19 -23.13 -22.27
C ILE A 346 -10.41 -24.50 -21.63
N LYS A 347 -11.66 -24.92 -21.51
CA LYS A 347 -12.03 -26.18 -20.82
C LYS A 347 -11.46 -26.21 -19.38
N THR A 348 -10.44 -27.06 -19.16
CA THR A 348 -9.76 -27.27 -17.86
C THR A 348 -8.48 -26.42 -17.72
N TRP A 349 -8.11 -25.67 -18.75
CA TRP A 349 -6.96 -24.78 -18.76
C TRP A 349 -7.36 -23.36 -18.41
N ASP A 350 -6.57 -22.73 -17.56
CA ASP A 350 -6.64 -21.32 -17.20
C ASP A 350 -5.25 -20.71 -17.37
N PHE A 351 -5.15 -19.65 -18.16
CA PHE A 351 -3.89 -18.96 -18.35
C PHE A 351 -4.06 -17.45 -18.23
N ASN A 352 -2.99 -16.80 -17.86
CA ASN A 352 -2.88 -15.36 -17.75
C ASN A 352 -1.52 -14.91 -18.24
N VAL A 353 -1.50 -13.86 -19.06
CA VAL A 353 -0.28 -13.15 -19.46
C VAL A 353 -0.47 -11.69 -19.11
N GLY A 354 0.50 -11.12 -18.42
CA GLY A 354 0.44 -9.74 -17.97
C GLY A 354 1.72 -8.97 -18.25
N TYR A 355 1.56 -7.69 -18.51
CA TYR A 355 2.64 -6.73 -18.66
C TYR A 355 2.36 -5.52 -17.78
N ASN A 356 3.37 -5.09 -17.01
CA ASN A 356 3.34 -3.83 -16.28
C ASN A 356 4.50 -2.95 -16.74
N LEU A 357 4.19 -1.69 -16.94
CA LEU A 357 5.17 -0.61 -17.05
C LEU A 357 4.94 0.36 -15.91
N MET A 358 5.97 0.64 -15.14
CA MET A 358 5.99 1.69 -14.11
C MET A 358 7.09 2.68 -14.44
N LEU A 359 6.71 3.93 -14.61
CA LEU A 359 7.64 5.07 -14.74
C LEU A 359 7.40 6.01 -13.58
N ARG A 360 8.46 6.36 -12.86
CA ARG A 360 8.46 7.38 -11.82
C ARG A 360 9.55 8.39 -12.10
N GLU A 361 9.16 9.62 -12.21
CA GLU A 361 10.09 10.73 -12.41
C GLU A 361 9.98 11.70 -11.24
N GLN A 362 11.10 12.15 -10.77
CA GLN A 362 11.23 13.27 -9.84
C GLN A 362 12.08 14.34 -10.53
N PRO A 363 11.47 15.13 -11.43
CA PRO A 363 12.20 16.00 -12.33
C PRO A 363 12.77 17.22 -11.64
N ASP A 364 12.28 17.57 -10.45
CA ASP A 364 12.76 18.71 -9.71
C ASP A 364 12.42 18.59 -8.22
N TYR A 365 13.43 18.32 -7.43
CA TYR A 365 13.39 18.43 -5.99
C TYR A 365 14.41 19.45 -5.55
N ARG A 366 13.99 20.45 -4.77
CA ARG A 366 14.88 21.54 -4.32
C ARG A 366 14.74 21.74 -2.82
N VAL A 367 15.87 22.01 -2.19
CA VAL A 367 15.96 22.48 -0.80
C VAL A 367 16.74 23.78 -0.81
N ASN A 368 16.12 24.87 -0.38
CA ASN A 368 16.72 26.18 -0.30
C ASN A 368 16.68 26.67 1.14
N PRO A 369 17.69 26.39 1.96
CA PRO A 369 17.80 26.97 3.29
C PRO A 369 18.21 28.45 3.18
N ILE A 370 17.41 29.29 3.80
CA ILE A 370 17.65 30.72 3.95
C ILE A 370 17.78 30.95 5.44
N THR A 371 18.93 31.43 5.88
CA THR A 371 19.26 31.46 7.30
C THR A 371 19.89 32.81 7.68
N LYS A 372 19.88 33.15 8.95
CA LYS A 372 20.69 34.19 9.57
C LYS A 372 21.18 33.71 10.94
N SER A 373 22.18 34.37 11.49
CA SER A 373 22.69 34.05 12.83
C SER A 373 21.61 34.28 13.90
N LEU A 374 21.50 33.38 14.83
CA LEU A 374 20.48 33.44 15.89
C LEU A 374 20.75 34.65 16.80
N GLY A 375 19.71 35.46 17.02
CA GLY A 375 19.80 36.66 17.88
C GLY A 375 20.52 37.87 17.27
N VAL A 376 20.95 37.77 16.00
CA VAL A 376 21.61 38.86 15.28
C VAL A 376 20.60 39.55 14.36
N ASN A 377 20.65 40.89 14.34
CA ASN A 377 19.81 41.68 13.43
C ASN A 377 20.51 41.86 12.06
N GLU A 378 20.57 40.77 11.31
CA GLU A 378 21.11 40.75 9.94
C GLU A 378 20.03 40.22 8.96
N PRO A 379 20.13 40.54 7.67
CA PRO A 379 19.21 40.01 6.68
C PRO A 379 19.42 38.50 6.52
N TYR A 380 18.34 37.78 6.22
CA TYR A 380 18.41 36.38 5.82
C TYR A 380 19.21 36.22 4.53
N SER A 381 20.06 35.22 4.46
CA SER A 381 20.87 34.88 3.29
C SER A 381 20.73 33.40 2.93
N THR A 382 20.92 33.08 1.65
CA THR A 382 20.90 31.70 1.19
C THR A 382 22.15 30.97 1.68
N ALA A 383 21.93 29.85 2.39
CA ALA A 383 23.00 28.96 2.80
C ALA A 383 23.38 28.04 1.62
N TRP A 384 24.17 28.59 0.68
CA TRP A 384 24.51 27.90 -0.58
C TRP A 384 25.06 26.50 -0.41
N ARG A 385 25.84 26.23 0.64
CA ARG A 385 26.42 24.91 0.91
C ARG A 385 25.38 23.85 1.23
N ASP A 386 24.20 24.28 1.70
CA ASP A 386 23.12 23.41 2.15
C ASP A 386 21.94 23.41 1.16
N THR A 387 22.12 24.07 -0.01
CA THR A 387 21.16 24.04 -1.09
C THR A 387 21.38 22.80 -1.94
N TYR A 388 20.31 22.07 -2.21
CA TYR A 388 20.36 20.88 -3.05
C TYR A 388 19.30 20.95 -4.13
N ARG A 389 19.65 20.40 -5.28
CA ARG A 389 18.73 20.08 -6.35
C ARG A 389 18.92 18.65 -6.79
N PHE A 390 17.83 17.91 -6.84
CA PHE A 390 17.85 16.47 -7.07
C PHE A 390 16.91 16.12 -8.23
N TRP A 391 17.35 15.24 -9.10
CA TRP A 391 16.56 14.56 -10.11
C TRP A 391 16.68 13.06 -9.95
N SER A 392 15.60 12.36 -10.16
CA SER A 392 15.64 10.91 -10.28
C SER A 392 14.62 10.39 -11.27
N GLY A 393 14.97 9.27 -11.88
CA GLY A 393 14.09 8.47 -12.72
C GLY A 393 14.15 7.01 -12.29
N MET A 394 12.99 6.36 -12.26
CA MET A 394 12.85 4.94 -12.08
C MET A 394 11.94 4.39 -13.17
N ASP A 395 12.38 3.38 -13.84
CA ASP A 395 11.57 2.59 -14.77
C ASP A 395 11.56 1.12 -14.33
N GLU A 396 10.41 0.50 -14.36
CA GLU A 396 10.27 -0.94 -14.17
C GLU A 396 9.35 -1.53 -15.24
N ASN A 397 9.87 -2.53 -15.93
CA ASN A 397 9.13 -3.38 -16.82
C ASN A 397 8.96 -4.75 -16.21
N SER A 398 7.73 -5.27 -16.13
CA SER A 398 7.52 -6.63 -15.68
C SER A 398 6.58 -7.41 -16.58
N PHE A 399 6.96 -8.64 -16.87
CA PHE A 399 6.19 -9.63 -17.63
C PHE A 399 5.88 -10.80 -16.73
N ASN A 400 4.64 -11.23 -16.69
CA ASN A 400 4.25 -12.46 -16.02
C ASN A 400 3.40 -13.34 -16.94
N GLY A 401 3.62 -14.63 -16.82
CA GLY A 401 2.80 -15.65 -17.48
C GLY A 401 2.46 -16.75 -16.49
N ASN A 402 1.22 -17.17 -16.42
CA ASN A 402 0.78 -18.28 -15.59
C ASN A 402 -0.11 -19.21 -16.43
N ILE A 403 0.06 -20.50 -16.26
CA ILE A 403 -0.78 -21.52 -16.86
C ILE A 403 -1.14 -22.57 -15.82
N ASN A 404 -2.40 -22.94 -15.78
CA ASN A 404 -2.92 -23.90 -14.82
C ASN A 404 -3.83 -24.92 -15.54
N LYS A 405 -3.82 -26.14 -15.06
CA LYS A 405 -4.70 -27.20 -15.54
C LYS A 405 -5.31 -27.95 -14.36
N SER A 406 -6.62 -28.19 -14.46
CA SER A 406 -7.36 -28.97 -13.45
C SER A 406 -7.65 -30.39 -13.98
N PHE A 407 -7.31 -31.38 -13.17
CA PHE A 407 -7.57 -32.81 -13.38
C PHE A 407 -8.40 -33.32 -12.20
N GLY A 408 -9.72 -33.18 -12.27
CA GLY A 408 -10.58 -33.49 -11.13
C GLY A 408 -10.17 -32.67 -9.89
N ASN A 409 -9.71 -33.36 -8.86
CA ASN A 409 -9.30 -32.74 -7.60
C ASN A 409 -7.83 -32.25 -7.59
N ILE A 410 -7.06 -32.53 -8.64
CA ILE A 410 -5.67 -32.12 -8.74
C ILE A 410 -5.56 -30.91 -9.66
N LYS A 411 -4.85 -29.90 -9.22
CA LYS A 411 -4.50 -28.74 -10.01
C LYS A 411 -2.99 -28.63 -10.13
N ILE A 412 -2.49 -28.54 -11.36
CA ILE A 412 -1.08 -28.34 -11.65
C ILE A 412 -0.94 -27.01 -12.37
N GLY A 413 0.08 -26.26 -12.05
CA GLY A 413 0.33 -25.01 -12.76
C GLY A 413 1.79 -24.61 -12.71
N GLY A 414 2.11 -23.67 -13.56
CA GLY A 414 3.42 -23.05 -13.63
C GLY A 414 3.31 -21.57 -14.00
N GLY A 415 4.35 -20.85 -13.71
CA GLY A 415 4.41 -19.43 -14.02
C GLY A 415 5.83 -18.94 -14.17
N TYR A 416 5.95 -17.83 -14.87
CA TYR A 416 7.19 -17.10 -15.04
C TYR A 416 6.95 -15.62 -14.80
N LEU A 417 7.84 -14.97 -14.07
CA LEU A 417 7.83 -13.53 -13.82
C LEU A 417 9.23 -12.99 -14.11
N LYS A 418 9.31 -12.01 -14.99
CA LYS A 418 10.52 -11.22 -15.24
C LYS A 418 10.27 -9.77 -14.84
N LYS A 419 11.24 -9.18 -14.13
CA LYS A 419 11.26 -7.74 -13.83
C LYS A 419 12.59 -7.16 -14.24
N ILE A 420 12.56 -6.00 -14.86
CA ILE A 420 13.75 -5.22 -15.22
C ILE A 420 13.51 -3.82 -14.66
N ARG A 421 14.41 -3.33 -13.82
CA ARG A 421 14.34 -2.00 -13.23
C ARG A 421 15.62 -1.23 -13.46
N GLY A 422 15.45 0.01 -13.89
CA GLY A 422 16.48 1.03 -13.89
C GLY A 422 16.17 2.11 -12.84
N PHE A 423 17.18 2.58 -12.16
CA PHE A 423 17.12 3.78 -11.33
C PHE A 423 18.35 4.62 -11.60
N ASP A 424 18.12 5.92 -11.82
CA ASP A 424 19.17 6.91 -12.04
C ASP A 424 18.82 8.18 -11.28
N ALA A 425 19.81 8.75 -10.58
CA ALA A 425 19.65 10.00 -9.85
C ALA A 425 20.86 10.92 -10.08
N ARG A 426 20.60 12.22 -9.97
CA ARG A 426 21.63 13.25 -10.04
C ARG A 426 21.39 14.30 -8.96
N ILE A 427 22.44 14.66 -8.26
CA ILE A 427 22.42 15.61 -7.14
C ILE A 427 23.31 16.78 -7.49
N PHE A 428 22.78 17.97 -7.30
CA PHE A 428 23.49 19.22 -7.53
C PHE A 428 23.43 20.08 -6.28
N ARG A 429 24.51 20.80 -6.02
CA ARG A 429 24.58 21.84 -5.01
C ARG A 429 24.70 23.19 -5.69
N TYR A 430 24.05 24.21 -5.16
CA TYR A 430 24.23 25.55 -5.63
C TYR A 430 25.53 26.14 -5.06
N LEU A 431 26.37 26.69 -5.95
CA LEU A 431 27.53 27.48 -5.55
C LEU A 431 27.22 28.98 -5.56
N SER A 432 26.26 29.38 -6.39
CA SER A 432 25.71 30.74 -6.50
C SER A 432 24.34 30.67 -7.17
N THR A 433 23.69 31.83 -7.38
CA THR A 433 22.42 31.94 -8.12
C THR A 433 22.46 31.34 -9.52
N ASP A 434 23.62 31.33 -10.15
CA ASP A 434 23.78 30.97 -11.57
C ASP A 434 24.66 29.73 -11.77
N MET A 435 25.18 29.11 -10.70
CA MET A 435 26.13 28.02 -10.80
C MET A 435 25.74 26.83 -9.91
N LEU A 436 25.62 25.67 -10.54
CA LEU A 436 25.42 24.40 -9.91
C LEU A 436 26.67 23.53 -10.01
N ASP A 437 27.03 22.86 -8.93
CA ASP A 437 28.06 21.84 -8.87
C ASP A 437 27.41 20.47 -8.77
N GLU A 438 27.75 19.56 -9.67
CA GLU A 438 27.23 18.20 -9.64
C GLU A 438 28.03 17.38 -8.62
N ILE A 439 27.34 16.95 -7.57
CA ILE A 439 27.88 16.11 -6.51
C ILE A 439 27.37 14.65 -6.60
N THR A 440 26.80 14.30 -7.77
CA THR A 440 26.33 12.94 -8.06
C THR A 440 27.48 11.94 -7.92
N ASN A 441 27.24 10.88 -7.18
CA ASN A 441 28.18 9.78 -7.01
C ASN A 441 27.84 8.63 -7.96
N ASN A 442 28.81 7.77 -8.22
CA ASN A 442 28.59 6.55 -8.99
C ASN A 442 27.60 5.60 -8.30
N THR A 443 27.38 5.77 -7.00
CA THR A 443 26.40 5.02 -6.20
C THR A 443 24.94 5.44 -6.48
N ASP A 444 24.69 6.55 -7.18
CA ASP A 444 23.34 7.09 -7.35
C ASP A 444 22.55 6.43 -8.50
N ARG A 445 23.00 5.26 -8.94
CA ARG A 445 22.43 4.47 -10.04
C ARG A 445 22.46 2.98 -9.76
N TYR A 446 21.43 2.28 -10.21
CA TYR A 446 21.47 0.83 -10.29
C TYR A 446 20.59 0.31 -11.43
N THR A 447 20.95 -0.87 -11.92
CA THR A 447 20.11 -1.70 -12.79
C THR A 447 19.87 -3.03 -12.12
N ALA A 448 18.66 -3.56 -12.29
CA ALA A 448 18.29 -4.80 -11.64
C ALA A 448 17.45 -5.69 -12.56
N ASP A 449 17.73 -6.98 -12.50
CA ASP A 449 17.02 -8.04 -13.18
C ASP A 449 16.53 -9.09 -12.18
N PHE A 450 15.30 -9.53 -12.36
CA PHE A 450 14.67 -10.54 -11.54
C PHE A 450 13.91 -11.52 -12.43
N ASP A 451 14.32 -12.77 -12.42
CA ASP A 451 13.66 -13.86 -13.11
C ASP A 451 13.15 -14.88 -12.08
N LEU A 452 11.89 -15.26 -12.16
CA LEU A 452 11.23 -16.20 -11.26
C LEU A 452 10.45 -17.25 -12.08
N GLY A 453 10.99 -18.45 -12.17
CA GLY A 453 10.28 -19.64 -12.63
C GLY A 453 9.55 -20.30 -11.46
N SER A 454 8.31 -20.74 -11.64
CA SER A 454 7.55 -21.41 -10.61
C SER A 454 6.73 -22.57 -11.13
N GLY A 455 6.57 -23.59 -10.30
CA GLY A 455 5.70 -24.71 -10.56
C GLY A 455 4.97 -25.15 -9.29
N TYR A 456 3.77 -25.68 -9.40
CA TYR A 456 3.04 -26.20 -8.25
C TYR A 456 2.15 -27.39 -8.61
N VAL A 457 1.92 -28.24 -7.60
CA VAL A 457 0.89 -29.27 -7.58
C VAL A 457 0.03 -29.05 -6.36
N MET A 458 -1.27 -29.09 -6.54
CA MET A 458 -2.25 -28.86 -5.47
C MET A 458 -3.36 -29.89 -5.57
N TRP A 459 -3.75 -30.45 -4.41
CA TRP A 459 -4.87 -31.34 -4.27
C TRP A 459 -5.97 -30.64 -3.47
N ASP A 460 -7.15 -30.49 -4.07
CA ASP A 460 -8.35 -29.89 -3.46
C ASP A 460 -9.47 -30.90 -3.51
N LYS A 461 -9.84 -31.42 -2.35
CA LYS A 461 -10.86 -32.48 -2.26
C LYS A 461 -11.77 -32.31 -1.05
N GLU A 462 -13.05 -32.60 -1.26
CA GLU A 462 -14.06 -32.61 -0.22
C GLU A 462 -14.35 -34.05 0.19
N PHE A 463 -14.31 -34.33 1.50
CA PHE A 463 -14.63 -35.58 2.16
C PHE A 463 -15.81 -35.33 3.11
N GLY A 464 -17.03 -35.35 2.59
CA GLY A 464 -18.22 -34.99 3.36
C GLY A 464 -18.10 -33.52 3.84
N LEU A 465 -18.04 -33.34 5.16
CA LEU A 465 -17.91 -32.02 5.79
C LEU A 465 -16.48 -31.46 5.80
N LEU A 466 -15.48 -32.30 5.57
CA LEU A 466 -14.08 -31.91 5.56
C LEU A 466 -13.63 -31.55 4.14
N LYS A 467 -13.09 -30.37 3.97
CA LYS A 467 -12.42 -29.95 2.74
C LYS A 467 -10.92 -29.81 3.00
N LEU A 468 -10.14 -30.50 2.20
CA LEU A 468 -8.68 -30.48 2.21
C LEU A 468 -8.18 -29.76 0.97
N ASN A 469 -7.32 -28.75 1.15
CA ASN A 469 -6.53 -28.12 0.12
C ASN A 469 -5.06 -28.18 0.55
N THR A 470 -4.26 -28.97 -0.13
CA THR A 470 -2.84 -29.12 0.16
C THR A 470 -2.02 -29.10 -1.12
N GLY A 471 -0.79 -28.64 -1.05
CA GLY A 471 0.06 -28.61 -2.21
C GLY A 471 1.48 -28.13 -1.90
N ILE A 472 2.30 -28.24 -2.92
CA ILE A 472 3.69 -27.81 -2.90
C ILE A 472 3.90 -26.88 -4.08
N ARG A 473 4.51 -25.75 -3.84
CA ARG A 473 5.00 -24.81 -4.84
C ARG A 473 6.53 -24.78 -4.77
N THR A 474 7.16 -24.79 -5.93
CA THR A 474 8.60 -24.54 -6.06
C THR A 474 8.81 -23.24 -6.82
N GLU A 475 9.78 -22.45 -6.37
CA GLU A 475 10.16 -21.19 -7.03
C GLU A 475 11.68 -21.18 -7.22
N TYR A 476 12.13 -21.01 -8.46
CA TYR A 476 13.51 -20.79 -8.82
C TYR A 476 13.67 -19.34 -9.23
N ASN A 477 14.55 -18.62 -8.53
CA ASN A 477 14.73 -17.19 -8.69
C ASN A 477 16.18 -16.85 -8.98
N LEU A 478 16.39 -16.05 -10.02
CA LEU A 478 17.63 -15.36 -10.31
C LEU A 478 17.44 -13.87 -10.02
N PHE A 479 18.29 -13.33 -9.17
CA PHE A 479 18.21 -11.95 -8.70
C PHE A 479 19.56 -11.29 -8.92
N ASN A 480 19.61 -10.26 -9.77
CA ASN A 480 20.83 -9.56 -10.15
C ASN A 480 20.64 -8.06 -9.95
N VAL A 481 21.54 -7.42 -9.23
CA VAL A 481 21.61 -5.96 -9.07
C VAL A 481 23.03 -5.51 -9.39
N SER A 482 23.14 -4.53 -10.27
CA SER A 482 24.41 -3.89 -10.63
C SER A 482 24.38 -2.43 -10.21
N THR A 483 25.32 -2.02 -9.38
CA THR A 483 25.51 -0.66 -8.90
C THR A 483 27.01 -0.35 -8.87
N SER A 484 27.38 0.80 -8.33
CA SER A 484 28.80 1.12 -8.05
C SER A 484 28.98 1.51 -6.59
N ASP A 485 30.17 1.32 -6.06
CA ASP A 485 30.54 1.86 -4.75
C ASP A 485 31.00 3.33 -4.84
N PHE A 486 31.33 3.93 -3.72
CA PHE A 486 31.82 5.31 -3.65
C PHE A 486 33.10 5.54 -4.43
N SER A 487 33.93 4.52 -4.66
CA SER A 487 35.14 4.57 -5.46
C SER A 487 34.88 4.51 -6.98
N GLY A 488 33.63 4.22 -7.37
CA GLY A 488 33.23 3.98 -8.76
C GLY A 488 33.43 2.54 -9.23
N SER A 489 33.85 1.63 -8.33
CA SER A 489 34.00 0.22 -8.65
C SER A 489 32.62 -0.43 -8.77
N LYS A 490 32.47 -1.30 -9.78
CA LYS A 490 31.21 -2.00 -10.01
C LYS A 490 30.93 -3.03 -8.92
N VAL A 491 29.80 -2.90 -8.26
CA VAL A 491 29.27 -3.85 -7.28
C VAL A 491 28.14 -4.63 -7.93
N LYS A 492 28.28 -5.96 -7.96
CA LYS A 492 27.24 -6.86 -8.47
C LYS A 492 26.75 -7.75 -7.34
N VAL A 493 25.45 -7.75 -7.11
CA VAL A 493 24.77 -8.68 -6.21
C VAL A 493 24.05 -9.70 -7.07
N ASN A 494 24.57 -10.91 -7.13
CA ASN A 494 23.97 -12.03 -7.83
C ASN A 494 23.47 -13.04 -6.80
N ARG A 495 22.20 -13.39 -6.84
CA ARG A 495 21.58 -14.36 -5.93
C ARG A 495 20.79 -15.38 -6.74
N GLU A 496 20.85 -16.60 -6.29
CA GLU A 496 20.12 -17.72 -6.85
C GLU A 496 19.44 -18.45 -5.71
N TYR A 497 18.12 -18.61 -5.81
CA TYR A 497 17.31 -19.25 -4.78
C TYR A 497 16.43 -20.34 -5.39
N LEU A 498 16.44 -21.51 -4.77
CA LEU A 498 15.43 -22.54 -4.99
C LEU A 498 14.61 -22.69 -3.71
N ASP A 499 13.34 -22.37 -3.80
CA ASP A 499 12.44 -22.35 -2.65
C ASP A 499 11.37 -23.43 -2.80
N VAL A 500 11.14 -24.18 -1.71
CA VAL A 500 10.04 -25.15 -1.60
C VAL A 500 9.06 -24.65 -0.56
N LEU A 501 7.81 -24.47 -0.98
CA LEU A 501 6.76 -23.78 -0.25
C LEU A 501 5.53 -24.69 -0.10
N PRO A 502 5.52 -25.55 0.92
CA PRO A 502 4.37 -26.38 1.23
C PRO A 502 3.22 -25.57 1.81
N SER A 503 2.00 -25.98 1.54
CA SER A 503 0.77 -25.42 2.11
C SER A 503 -0.25 -26.50 2.42
N LEU A 504 -0.92 -26.38 3.55
CA LEU A 504 -2.01 -27.21 4.01
C LEU A 504 -3.13 -26.34 4.54
N ASN A 505 -4.30 -26.42 3.94
CA ASN A 505 -5.50 -25.75 4.40
C ASN A 505 -6.59 -26.81 4.59
N LEU A 506 -7.11 -26.91 5.81
CA LEU A 506 -8.22 -27.77 6.18
C LEU A 506 -9.42 -26.92 6.54
N SER A 507 -10.60 -27.30 6.12
CA SER A 507 -11.83 -26.67 6.59
C SER A 507 -12.89 -27.71 6.86
N TYR A 508 -13.47 -27.65 8.06
CA TYR A 508 -14.61 -28.46 8.46
C TYR A 508 -15.88 -27.61 8.34
N ASN A 509 -16.77 -27.99 7.42
CA ASN A 509 -17.91 -27.21 7.00
C ASN A 509 -19.19 -27.77 7.56
N LEU A 510 -19.76 -27.13 8.56
CA LEU A 510 -21.14 -27.37 9.02
C LEU A 510 -22.08 -26.42 8.28
N GLU A 511 -23.39 -26.59 8.45
CA GLU A 511 -24.41 -25.80 7.76
C GLU A 511 -24.22 -24.28 7.95
N LYS A 512 -24.01 -23.87 9.20
CA LYS A 512 -23.82 -22.44 9.56
C LYS A 512 -22.44 -22.11 10.11
N THR A 513 -21.65 -23.13 10.45
CA THR A 513 -20.36 -22.95 11.12
C THR A 513 -19.25 -23.55 10.30
N LYS A 514 -18.10 -22.94 10.32
CA LYS A 514 -16.90 -23.41 9.63
C LYS A 514 -15.68 -23.27 10.54
N TYR A 515 -14.86 -24.30 10.58
CA TYR A 515 -13.57 -24.30 11.24
C TYR A 515 -12.48 -24.41 10.19
N ARG A 516 -11.45 -23.60 10.30
CA ARG A 516 -10.31 -23.63 9.38
C ARG A 516 -9.01 -23.78 10.14
N PHE A 517 -8.12 -24.55 9.57
CA PHE A 517 -6.75 -24.73 10.00
C PHE A 517 -5.84 -24.55 8.79
N SER A 518 -4.76 -23.78 8.94
CA SER A 518 -3.79 -23.59 7.87
C SER A 518 -2.37 -23.64 8.40
N LEU A 519 -1.51 -24.38 7.70
CA LEU A 519 -0.07 -24.38 7.86
C LEU A 519 0.57 -24.08 6.51
N SER A 520 1.53 -23.18 6.48
CA SER A 520 2.24 -22.87 5.24
C SER A 520 3.63 -22.30 5.49
N LYS A 521 4.51 -22.52 4.52
CA LYS A 521 5.77 -21.79 4.40
C LYS A 521 5.62 -20.74 3.31
N THR A 522 5.98 -19.50 3.63
CA THR A 522 6.12 -18.39 2.71
C THR A 522 7.51 -17.77 2.89
N LEU A 523 7.81 -16.74 2.14
CA LEU A 523 9.11 -16.09 2.24
C LEU A 523 8.99 -14.57 2.02
N ALA A 524 10.08 -13.85 2.27
CA ALA A 524 10.26 -12.47 1.85
C ALA A 524 11.68 -12.30 1.29
N ARG A 525 11.76 -12.00 -0.02
CA ARG A 525 13.03 -11.74 -0.70
C ARG A 525 13.47 -10.30 -0.49
N PRO A 526 14.77 -10.02 -0.47
CA PRO A 526 15.24 -8.65 -0.57
C PRO A 526 14.72 -7.97 -1.83
N GLU A 527 14.46 -6.68 -1.75
CA GLU A 527 14.11 -5.83 -2.89
C GLU A 527 15.39 -5.24 -3.49
N PHE A 528 15.36 -4.86 -4.76
CA PHE A 528 16.49 -4.28 -5.47
C PHE A 528 17.16 -3.15 -4.70
N ARG A 529 16.37 -2.25 -4.16
CA ARG A 529 16.84 -1.11 -3.39
C ARG A 529 17.50 -1.49 -2.06
N GLU A 530 17.00 -2.53 -1.42
CA GLU A 530 17.50 -2.98 -0.12
C GLU A 530 18.91 -3.58 -0.21
N VAL A 531 19.30 -4.10 -1.38
CA VAL A 531 20.64 -4.65 -1.63
C VAL A 531 21.55 -3.71 -2.45
N ALA A 532 20.99 -2.74 -3.16
CA ALA A 532 21.78 -1.79 -3.91
C ALA A 532 22.57 -0.89 -2.94
N ASN A 533 23.91 -0.86 -3.09
CA ASN A 533 24.77 0.02 -2.32
C ASN A 533 24.63 1.47 -2.80
N PHE A 534 23.41 1.99 -2.68
CA PHE A 534 22.98 3.28 -3.16
C PHE A 534 22.52 4.11 -1.97
N ALA A 535 23.01 5.33 -1.84
CA ALA A 535 22.60 6.25 -0.81
C ALA A 535 21.41 7.09 -1.29
N TYR A 536 20.25 6.90 -0.68
CA TYR A 536 19.06 7.73 -0.91
C TYR A 536 18.83 8.62 0.30
N TYR A 537 18.65 9.91 0.08
CA TYR A 537 18.36 10.83 1.16
C TYR A 537 16.84 11.00 1.34
N ASP A 538 16.33 10.56 2.48
CA ASP A 538 14.95 10.80 2.90
C ASP A 538 14.87 12.16 3.61
N PHE A 539 14.46 13.17 2.89
CA PHE A 539 14.35 14.54 3.41
C PHE A 539 13.22 14.71 4.43
N VAL A 540 12.24 13.81 4.45
CA VAL A 540 11.16 13.84 5.45
C VAL A 540 11.70 13.40 6.81
N ARG A 541 12.54 12.37 6.80
CA ARG A 541 13.18 11.83 8.01
C ARG A 541 14.51 12.49 8.35
N ASN A 542 15.07 13.29 7.43
CA ASN A 542 16.43 13.82 7.51
C ASN A 542 17.47 12.69 7.68
N ALA A 543 17.36 11.66 6.87
CA ALA A 543 18.14 10.44 6.97
C ALA A 543 18.65 9.97 5.60
N GLN A 544 19.86 9.42 5.57
CA GLN A 544 20.36 8.68 4.42
C GLN A 544 19.95 7.20 4.57
N LEU A 545 19.48 6.61 3.49
CA LEU A 545 19.14 5.19 3.43
C LEU A 545 20.13 4.49 2.50
N LEU A 546 20.89 3.53 3.02
CA LEU A 546 21.88 2.75 2.29
C LEU A 546 21.44 1.29 2.20
N GLY A 547 21.52 0.69 1.02
CA GLY A 547 21.26 -0.75 0.85
C GLY A 547 22.38 -1.61 1.45
N ASN A 548 22.05 -2.86 1.74
CA ASN A 548 22.99 -3.86 2.23
C ASN A 548 23.14 -5.02 1.24
N PRO A 549 24.27 -5.09 0.49
CA PRO A 549 24.50 -6.16 -0.49
C PRO A 549 24.50 -7.59 0.11
N ASN A 550 24.69 -7.71 1.42
CA ASN A 550 24.76 -8.99 2.12
C ASN A 550 23.40 -9.49 2.63
N LEU A 551 22.33 -8.72 2.37
CA LEU A 551 20.99 -9.04 2.85
C LEU A 551 20.50 -10.36 2.26
N GLU A 552 19.97 -11.24 3.10
CA GLU A 552 19.44 -12.55 2.73
C GLU A 552 17.89 -12.55 2.71
N LYS A 553 17.30 -13.56 2.07
CA LYS A 553 15.85 -13.78 2.14
C LYS A 553 15.41 -14.23 3.53
N SER A 554 14.16 -13.92 3.89
CA SER A 554 13.51 -14.43 5.10
C SER A 554 12.63 -15.63 4.77
N ASP A 555 12.77 -16.73 5.48
CA ASP A 555 11.82 -17.86 5.47
C ASP A 555 10.79 -17.68 6.57
N ILE A 556 9.50 -17.91 6.27
CA ILE A 556 8.41 -17.59 7.18
C ILE A 556 7.45 -18.78 7.30
N TYR A 557 7.26 -19.27 8.53
CA TYR A 557 6.34 -20.35 8.84
C TYR A 557 5.07 -19.75 9.45
N ASN A 558 3.92 -20.09 8.87
CA ASN A 558 2.62 -19.54 9.23
C ASN A 558 1.72 -20.63 9.77
N LEU A 559 1.03 -20.33 10.88
CA LEU A 559 -0.03 -21.11 11.48
C LEU A 559 -1.26 -20.25 11.65
N ASP A 560 -2.40 -20.70 11.17
CA ASP A 560 -3.67 -19.99 11.29
C ASP A 560 -4.80 -20.94 11.70
N LEU A 561 -5.63 -20.48 12.63
CA LEU A 561 -6.87 -21.11 13.06
C LEU A 561 -7.99 -20.09 12.90
N LYS A 562 -9.12 -20.47 12.31
CA LYS A 562 -10.30 -19.59 12.21
C LYS A 562 -11.58 -20.36 12.45
N TRP A 563 -12.42 -19.84 13.34
CA TRP A 563 -13.80 -20.22 13.51
C TRP A 563 -14.70 -19.17 12.87
N GLU A 564 -15.71 -19.62 12.11
CA GLU A 564 -16.65 -18.76 11.39
C GLU A 564 -18.07 -19.24 11.64
N LEU A 565 -18.99 -18.31 11.90
CA LEU A 565 -20.42 -18.55 12.03
C LEU A 565 -21.17 -17.64 11.05
N TYR A 566 -22.04 -18.21 10.24
CA TYR A 566 -22.87 -17.54 9.24
C TYR A 566 -24.35 -17.69 9.61
N PRO A 567 -24.90 -16.86 10.51
CA PRO A 567 -26.26 -17.02 11.03
C PRO A 567 -27.31 -16.88 9.92
N LYS A 568 -27.13 -15.89 9.05
CA LYS A 568 -27.96 -15.61 7.87
C LYS A 568 -27.10 -15.16 6.69
N THR A 569 -27.73 -15.11 5.51
CA THR A 569 -27.06 -14.59 4.30
C THR A 569 -26.61 -13.16 4.48
N GLY A 570 -25.32 -12.89 4.29
CA GLY A 570 -24.70 -11.57 4.47
C GLY A 570 -24.29 -11.26 5.92
N GLU A 571 -24.44 -12.18 6.85
CA GLU A 571 -23.95 -12.10 8.22
C GLU A 571 -22.71 -12.98 8.40
N ASN A 572 -21.78 -12.53 9.24
CA ASN A 572 -20.55 -13.24 9.57
C ASN A 572 -20.09 -12.89 10.98
N ILE A 573 -19.76 -13.91 11.75
CA ILE A 573 -19.06 -13.78 13.03
C ILE A 573 -17.85 -14.68 12.93
N SER A 574 -16.65 -14.17 13.18
CA SER A 574 -15.47 -15.01 13.15
C SER A 574 -14.43 -14.64 14.18
N VAL A 575 -13.67 -15.65 14.59
CA VAL A 575 -12.51 -15.53 15.47
C VAL A 575 -11.35 -16.23 14.78
N SER A 576 -10.25 -15.52 14.60
CA SER A 576 -9.00 -16.07 14.05
C SER A 576 -7.88 -15.94 15.07
N VAL A 577 -7.05 -16.97 15.15
CA VAL A 577 -5.78 -16.94 15.91
C VAL A 577 -4.68 -17.25 14.91
N PHE A 578 -3.61 -16.48 14.93
CA PHE A 578 -2.49 -16.68 14.01
C PHE A 578 -1.14 -16.58 14.72
N GLY A 579 -0.16 -17.30 14.17
CA GLY A 579 1.23 -17.25 14.59
C GLY A 579 2.17 -17.31 13.38
N LYS A 580 3.25 -16.55 13.43
CA LYS A 580 4.28 -16.53 12.40
C LYS A 580 5.66 -16.57 13.03
N ASN A 581 6.52 -17.40 12.45
CA ASN A 581 7.93 -17.49 12.83
C ASN A 581 8.79 -17.12 11.63
N PHE A 582 9.58 -16.09 11.78
CA PHE A 582 10.51 -15.57 10.77
C PHE A 582 11.91 -16.06 11.07
N ILE A 583 12.55 -16.64 10.07
CA ILE A 583 13.97 -16.92 10.08
C ILE A 583 14.63 -15.85 9.21
N LYS A 584 15.61 -15.15 9.74
CA LYS A 584 16.30 -14.02 9.10
C LYS A 584 15.32 -12.94 8.60
N PRO A 585 14.44 -12.37 9.46
CA PRO A 585 13.60 -11.27 9.03
C PRO A 585 14.46 -10.14 8.47
N ILE A 586 13.89 -9.33 7.58
CA ILE A 586 14.57 -8.15 7.04
C ILE A 586 14.05 -6.94 7.79
N GLU A 587 14.93 -6.25 8.50
CA GLU A 587 14.60 -5.09 9.32
C GLU A 587 15.45 -3.89 8.92
N GLN A 588 14.83 -2.70 8.92
CA GLN A 588 15.56 -1.45 8.77
C GLN A 588 16.18 -1.11 10.12
N ILE A 589 17.46 -0.81 10.12
CA ILE A 589 18.23 -0.44 11.31
C ILE A 589 19.00 0.85 11.06
N VAL A 590 19.42 1.49 12.13
CA VAL A 590 20.41 2.57 12.05
C VAL A 590 21.78 1.96 11.88
N ALA A 591 22.56 2.45 10.92
CA ALA A 591 23.91 1.96 10.67
C ALA A 591 24.91 2.51 11.70
N ASP A 592 26.01 1.77 11.91
CA ASP A 592 27.10 2.22 12.78
C ASP A 592 27.69 3.54 12.25
N GLY A 593 28.07 4.41 13.18
CA GLY A 593 28.61 5.74 12.86
C GLY A 593 27.57 6.81 12.55
N SER A 594 26.27 6.49 12.66
CA SER A 594 25.18 7.49 12.58
C SER A 594 25.25 8.49 13.73
N VAL A 595 24.94 9.73 13.39
CA VAL A 595 24.73 10.82 14.38
C VAL A 595 23.32 11.37 14.23
N PRO A 596 22.69 11.91 15.29
CA PRO A 596 21.32 12.43 15.21
C PRO A 596 21.08 13.47 14.10
N SER A 597 22.09 14.31 13.82
CA SER A 597 22.05 15.33 12.77
C SER A 597 22.25 14.75 11.35
N ASN A 598 22.74 13.51 11.23
CA ASN A 598 22.97 12.82 9.95
C ASN A 598 22.71 11.32 10.13
N LEU A 599 21.45 10.96 10.20
CA LEU A 599 21.01 9.59 10.42
C LEU A 599 21.27 8.72 9.20
N LEU A 600 22.05 7.66 9.36
CA LEU A 600 22.29 6.65 8.33
C LEU A 600 21.48 5.40 8.64
N LEU A 601 20.51 5.07 7.78
CA LEU A 601 19.68 3.88 7.87
C LEU A 601 20.20 2.81 6.91
N THR A 602 20.12 1.55 7.30
CA THR A 602 20.44 0.40 6.45
C THR A 602 19.51 -0.77 6.78
N TYR A 603 19.76 -1.92 6.19
CA TYR A 603 18.99 -3.14 6.41
C TYR A 603 19.85 -4.24 7.00
N SER A 604 19.25 -5.09 7.83
CA SER A 604 19.90 -6.27 8.39
C SER A 604 18.95 -7.46 8.47
N ASN A 605 19.51 -8.65 8.68
CA ASN A 605 18.78 -9.86 8.97
C ASN A 605 19.04 -10.29 10.42
N PRO A 606 18.19 -9.90 11.39
CA PRO A 606 18.19 -10.55 12.70
C PRO A 606 17.92 -12.06 12.58
N ASP A 607 18.34 -12.86 13.55
CA ASP A 607 18.20 -14.31 13.46
C ASP A 607 16.75 -14.77 13.36
N LYS A 608 15.87 -14.24 14.24
CA LYS A 608 14.47 -14.65 14.33
C LYS A 608 13.55 -13.50 14.76
N ALA A 609 12.32 -13.58 14.29
CA ALA A 609 11.22 -12.80 14.83
C ALA A 609 9.96 -13.67 14.96
N TYR A 610 9.09 -13.30 15.88
CA TYR A 610 7.80 -13.92 16.10
C TYR A 610 6.69 -12.89 16.02
N LEU A 611 5.57 -13.27 15.45
CA LEU A 611 4.34 -12.47 15.43
C LEU A 611 3.17 -13.39 15.75
N TYR A 612 2.28 -12.97 16.64
CA TYR A 612 1.06 -13.72 16.98
C TYR A 612 -0.07 -12.77 17.33
N GLY A 613 -1.29 -13.22 17.14
CA GLY A 613 -2.44 -12.37 17.43
C GLY A 613 -3.79 -13.07 17.27
N VAL A 614 -4.81 -12.28 17.57
CA VAL A 614 -6.22 -12.67 17.47
C VAL A 614 -6.96 -11.63 16.64
N GLU A 615 -7.80 -12.08 15.72
CA GLU A 615 -8.70 -11.25 14.94
C GLU A 615 -10.15 -11.65 15.22
N LEU A 616 -10.99 -10.65 15.44
CA LEU A 616 -12.43 -10.80 15.64
C LEU A 616 -13.15 -10.05 14.52
N GLU A 617 -14.13 -10.67 13.89
CA GLU A 617 -15.00 -10.02 12.92
C GLU A 617 -16.46 -10.30 13.29
N PHE A 618 -17.26 -9.26 13.25
CA PHE A 618 -18.68 -9.32 13.51
C PHE A 618 -19.40 -8.46 12.47
N ARG A 619 -20.31 -9.07 11.71
CA ARG A 619 -21.17 -8.41 10.75
C ARG A 619 -22.58 -8.97 10.89
N LYS A 620 -23.52 -8.11 11.22
CA LYS A 620 -24.91 -8.52 11.47
C LYS A 620 -25.92 -7.52 10.96
N LYS A 621 -26.95 -8.02 10.31
CA LYS A 621 -28.20 -7.31 10.08
C LYS A 621 -29.07 -7.43 11.32
N VAL A 622 -29.14 -6.38 12.13
CA VAL A 622 -29.95 -6.37 13.36
C VAL A 622 -31.44 -6.26 12.97
N THR A 623 -31.75 -5.38 12.01
CA THR A 623 -33.06 -5.22 11.40
C THR A 623 -32.89 -4.98 9.89
N ASP A 624 -33.97 -4.86 9.11
CA ASP A 624 -33.90 -4.54 7.68
C ASP A 624 -33.33 -3.14 7.42
N TRP A 625 -33.45 -2.26 8.39
CA TRP A 625 -33.00 -0.85 8.30
C TRP A 625 -31.71 -0.57 9.08
N PHE A 626 -31.18 -1.53 9.86
CA PHE A 626 -30.03 -1.33 10.71
C PHE A 626 -29.04 -2.50 10.63
N ASP A 627 -27.83 -2.22 10.13
CA ASP A 627 -26.71 -3.17 10.08
C ASP A 627 -25.55 -2.66 10.95
N VAL A 628 -24.84 -3.58 11.58
CA VAL A 628 -23.62 -3.33 12.36
C VAL A 628 -22.49 -4.19 11.81
N TYR A 629 -21.33 -3.61 11.71
CA TYR A 629 -20.09 -4.35 11.46
C TYR A 629 -18.98 -3.86 12.40
N THR A 630 -18.17 -4.78 12.85
CA THR A 630 -16.95 -4.47 13.60
C THR A 630 -15.90 -5.52 13.32
N ASN A 631 -14.65 -5.10 13.24
CA ASN A 631 -13.53 -6.00 13.23
C ASN A 631 -12.41 -5.44 14.11
N THR A 632 -11.78 -6.33 14.85
CA THR A 632 -10.72 -5.98 15.80
C THR A 632 -9.59 -6.97 15.64
N SER A 633 -8.37 -6.48 15.67
CA SER A 633 -7.16 -7.30 15.70
C SER A 633 -6.29 -6.86 16.86
N ILE A 634 -5.84 -7.84 17.65
CA ILE A 634 -4.90 -7.64 18.75
C ILE A 634 -3.70 -8.53 18.45
N MET A 635 -2.52 -7.96 18.43
CA MET A 635 -1.31 -8.66 18.01
C MET A 635 -0.07 -8.17 18.74
N ASN A 636 0.90 -9.05 18.84
CA ASN A 636 2.21 -8.73 19.40
C ASN A 636 3.31 -9.42 18.59
N SER A 637 4.48 -8.79 18.50
CA SER A 637 5.67 -9.37 17.90
C SER A 637 6.89 -9.16 18.76
N GLU A 638 7.91 -9.98 18.52
CA GLU A 638 9.21 -9.88 19.14
C GLU A 638 10.30 -10.14 18.10
N VAL A 639 11.24 -9.23 18.00
CA VAL A 639 12.49 -9.39 17.25
C VAL A 639 13.65 -9.05 18.18
N ASN A 640 14.73 -9.84 18.10
CA ASN A 640 15.96 -9.58 18.82
C ASN A 640 17.02 -9.04 17.85
N VAL A 641 17.42 -7.80 18.06
CA VAL A 641 18.47 -7.14 17.27
C VAL A 641 19.59 -6.76 18.21
N ASN A 642 20.76 -7.38 18.06
CA ASN A 642 21.96 -7.13 18.89
C ASN A 642 21.69 -7.24 20.41
N GLY A 643 20.88 -8.22 20.82
CA GLY A 643 20.51 -8.43 22.24
C GLY A 643 19.36 -7.59 22.75
N ILE A 644 18.87 -6.62 22.00
CA ILE A 644 17.72 -5.77 22.35
C ILE A 644 16.44 -6.39 21.77
N LYS A 645 15.53 -6.75 22.66
CA LYS A 645 14.19 -7.24 22.26
C LYS A 645 13.24 -6.07 22.07
N ARG A 646 12.56 -6.04 20.91
CA ARG A 646 11.55 -5.04 20.58
C ARG A 646 10.46 -5.60 19.69
N GLN A 647 9.41 -4.82 19.47
CA GLN A 647 8.40 -5.13 18.45
C GLN A 647 8.95 -4.89 17.06
N LEU A 648 8.37 -5.57 16.05
CA LEU A 648 8.62 -5.30 14.64
C LEU A 648 8.22 -3.85 14.30
N GLN A 649 9.02 -3.19 13.47
CA GLN A 649 8.74 -1.83 13.03
C GLN A 649 7.39 -1.77 12.28
N GLY A 650 6.60 -0.72 12.54
CA GLY A 650 5.29 -0.50 11.92
C GLY A 650 4.13 -1.24 12.58
N GLN A 651 4.39 -2.19 13.49
CA GLN A 651 3.34 -2.95 14.14
C GLN A 651 2.60 -2.11 15.20
N SER A 652 1.26 -2.06 15.07
CA SER A 652 0.37 -1.62 16.15
C SER A 652 -0.13 -2.82 16.95
N ASN A 653 -0.25 -2.66 18.27
CA ASN A 653 -0.72 -3.75 19.13
C ASN A 653 -2.21 -4.06 18.92
N TYR A 654 -2.99 -3.11 18.46
CA TYR A 654 -4.40 -3.30 18.16
C TYR A 654 -4.87 -2.41 17.00
N VAL A 655 -5.89 -2.90 16.30
CA VAL A 655 -6.63 -2.20 15.27
C VAL A 655 -8.10 -2.48 15.48
N LEU A 656 -8.93 -1.44 15.49
CA LEU A 656 -10.39 -1.55 15.58
C LEU A 656 -11.03 -0.82 14.41
N ASN A 657 -11.92 -1.49 13.69
CA ASN A 657 -12.83 -0.90 12.73
C ASN A 657 -14.26 -1.23 13.14
N SER A 658 -15.10 -0.25 13.26
CA SER A 658 -16.50 -0.44 13.61
C SER A 658 -17.37 0.50 12.80
N GLY A 659 -18.58 0.07 12.46
CA GLY A 659 -19.51 0.97 11.80
C GLY A 659 -20.94 0.47 11.82
N VAL A 660 -21.82 1.41 11.56
CA VAL A 660 -23.26 1.18 11.51
C VAL A 660 -23.86 1.77 10.24
N ASN A 661 -24.84 1.07 9.69
CA ASN A 661 -25.62 1.55 8.54
C ASN A 661 -27.08 1.65 8.94
N PHE A 662 -27.67 2.79 8.71
CA PHE A 662 -29.12 3.03 8.82
C PHE A 662 -29.70 3.21 7.43
N LYS A 663 -30.69 2.42 7.07
CA LYS A 663 -31.38 2.44 5.77
C LYS A 663 -32.83 2.86 5.95
N LYS A 664 -33.22 3.94 5.29
CA LYS A 664 -34.63 4.41 5.30
C LYS A 664 -35.01 4.79 3.89
N LYS A 665 -35.86 3.98 3.25
CA LYS A 665 -36.25 4.16 1.83
C LYS A 665 -35.01 4.28 0.94
N ASN A 666 -34.82 5.41 0.30
CA ASN A 666 -33.71 5.70 -0.61
C ASN A 666 -32.44 6.23 0.08
N ASN A 667 -32.48 6.44 1.40
CA ASN A 667 -31.37 6.99 2.17
C ASN A 667 -30.60 5.90 2.90
N ILE A 668 -29.29 5.99 2.88
CA ILE A 668 -28.37 5.19 3.69
C ILE A 668 -27.45 6.14 4.46
N PHE A 669 -27.46 6.03 5.78
CA PHE A 669 -26.53 6.71 6.67
C PHE A 669 -25.50 5.70 7.14
N ASN A 670 -24.25 5.99 6.94
CA ASN A 670 -23.14 5.21 7.47
C ASN A 670 -22.33 6.06 8.45
N ILE A 671 -22.03 5.49 9.60
CA ILE A 671 -21.05 6.03 10.55
C ILE A 671 -19.99 4.95 10.69
N SER A 672 -18.75 5.30 10.45
CA SER A 672 -17.60 4.37 10.57
C SER A 672 -16.49 4.97 11.43
N TYR A 673 -16.01 4.17 12.33
CA TYR A 673 -14.93 4.49 13.27
C TYR A 673 -13.76 3.56 13.05
N ASN A 674 -12.57 4.13 12.96
CA ASN A 674 -11.31 3.39 12.88
C ASN A 674 -10.37 3.86 13.99
N LYS A 675 -9.76 2.91 14.71
CA LYS A 675 -8.74 3.18 15.70
C LYS A 675 -7.54 2.29 15.47
N VAL A 676 -6.37 2.92 15.38
CA VAL A 676 -5.07 2.24 15.24
C VAL A 676 -4.25 2.55 16.48
N GLY A 677 -3.66 1.53 17.11
CA GLY A 677 -2.77 1.68 18.26
C GLY A 677 -1.46 2.36 17.87
N SER A 678 -0.72 2.80 18.87
CA SER A 678 0.64 3.33 18.65
C SER A 678 1.56 2.26 18.05
N ARG A 679 2.60 2.71 17.32
CA ARG A 679 3.56 1.83 16.65
C ARG A 679 4.94 2.46 16.55
N ILE A 680 5.99 1.63 16.47
CA ILE A 680 7.34 2.10 16.19
C ILE A 680 7.38 2.63 14.75
N SER A 681 7.59 3.92 14.58
CA SER A 681 7.77 4.57 13.28
C SER A 681 9.23 4.48 12.81
N ALA A 682 10.18 4.70 13.73
CA ALA A 682 11.60 4.53 13.47
C ALA A 682 12.27 3.87 14.67
N VAL A 683 13.18 2.96 14.39
CA VAL A 683 13.95 2.24 15.43
C VAL A 683 15.07 3.12 15.91
N GLY A 684 15.26 3.20 17.23
CA GLY A 684 16.32 3.93 17.88
C GLY A 684 17.68 3.22 17.78
N PHE A 685 18.75 3.93 18.16
CA PHE A 685 20.13 3.44 18.10
C PHE A 685 21.03 4.12 19.12
N GLN A 686 21.95 3.38 19.77
CA GLN A 686 23.04 3.88 20.64
C GLN A 686 22.66 5.05 21.57
N GLY A 687 21.58 4.87 22.34
CA GLY A 687 21.09 5.91 23.27
C GLY A 687 20.07 6.89 22.67
N TYR A 688 19.81 6.84 21.35
CA TYR A 688 18.68 7.52 20.74
C TYR A 688 17.46 6.59 20.79
N PRO A 689 16.37 6.95 21.50
CA PRO A 689 15.22 6.08 21.68
C PRO A 689 14.41 5.86 20.40
N ASP A 690 13.62 4.77 20.39
CA ASP A 690 12.63 4.53 19.33
C ASP A 690 11.66 5.71 19.20
N ILE A 691 11.30 6.02 17.97
CA ILE A 691 10.27 7.01 17.64
C ILE A 691 8.96 6.27 17.41
N PHE A 692 7.94 6.64 18.14
CA PHE A 692 6.59 6.10 18.04
C PHE A 692 5.67 7.07 17.31
N GLU A 693 4.79 6.53 16.48
CA GLU A 693 3.60 7.21 16.00
C GLU A 693 2.47 6.98 17.00
N ASN A 694 1.73 8.03 17.37
CA ASN A 694 0.64 7.91 18.35
C ASN A 694 -0.53 7.10 17.80
N SER A 695 -1.36 6.59 18.72
CA SER A 695 -2.66 6.04 18.35
C SER A 695 -3.53 7.10 17.68
N ARG A 696 -4.31 6.69 16.68
CA ARG A 696 -5.18 7.59 15.92
C ARG A 696 -6.61 7.08 15.88
N ASP A 697 -7.55 8.00 16.13
CA ASP A 697 -8.99 7.80 16.06
C ASP A 697 -9.53 8.55 14.84
N ILE A 698 -10.24 7.86 13.93
CA ILE A 698 -10.85 8.44 12.73
C ILE A 698 -12.34 8.15 12.75
N LEU A 699 -13.16 9.17 12.63
CA LEU A 699 -14.60 9.05 12.48
C LEU A 699 -15.03 9.59 11.13
N ASP A 700 -15.72 8.75 10.35
CA ASP A 700 -16.30 9.13 9.07
C ASP A 700 -17.82 9.02 9.11
N VAL A 701 -18.50 9.93 8.45
CA VAL A 701 -19.96 9.91 8.29
C VAL A 701 -20.32 10.05 6.83
N THR A 702 -21.20 9.18 6.32
CA THR A 702 -21.65 9.23 4.92
C THR A 702 -23.16 9.17 4.84
N ILE A 703 -23.72 10.00 3.98
CA ILE A 703 -25.15 10.03 3.63
C ILE A 703 -25.25 9.75 2.14
N LEU A 704 -25.90 8.65 1.79
CA LEU A 704 -26.16 8.27 0.40
C LEU A 704 -27.65 8.33 0.12
N HIS A 705 -28.03 9.14 -0.85
CA HIS A 705 -29.40 9.23 -1.35
C HIS A 705 -29.49 8.62 -2.76
N LYS A 706 -30.33 7.58 -2.92
CA LYS A 706 -30.57 6.94 -4.21
C LYS A 706 -31.62 7.71 -4.99
N LEU A 707 -31.28 8.14 -6.21
CA LEU A 707 -32.16 8.71 -7.20
C LEU A 707 -32.75 7.61 -8.09
N LYS A 708 -33.72 7.95 -8.93
CA LYS A 708 -34.27 7.02 -9.95
C LYS A 708 -33.15 6.53 -10.88
N ASN A 709 -32.32 7.45 -11.35
CA ASN A 709 -31.24 7.20 -12.30
C ASN A 709 -29.88 7.63 -11.73
N GLY A 710 -29.56 7.22 -10.52
CA GLY A 710 -28.27 7.56 -9.94
C GLY A 710 -28.27 7.63 -8.41
N GLU A 711 -27.29 8.38 -7.87
CA GLU A 711 -27.15 8.57 -6.43
C GLU A 711 -26.40 9.87 -6.11
N ILE A 712 -26.72 10.47 -4.97
CA ILE A 712 -25.97 11.59 -4.38
C ILE A 712 -25.34 11.08 -3.09
N LYS A 713 -24.05 11.32 -2.92
CA LYS A 713 -23.28 10.98 -1.72
C LYS A 713 -22.68 12.23 -1.10
N LEU A 714 -23.05 12.52 0.16
CA LEU A 714 -22.40 13.48 1.02
C LEU A 714 -21.55 12.71 2.05
N ALA A 715 -20.28 13.07 2.16
CA ALA A 715 -19.38 12.40 3.09
C ALA A 715 -18.55 13.40 3.89
N PHE A 716 -18.42 13.13 5.19
CA PHE A 716 -17.57 13.82 6.15
C PHE A 716 -16.44 12.86 6.52
N GLY A 717 -15.22 13.20 6.17
CA GLY A 717 -14.02 12.38 6.45
C GLY A 717 -13.22 12.97 7.59
N ASP A 718 -12.72 12.10 8.46
CA ASP A 718 -11.93 12.41 9.66
C ASP A 718 -12.53 13.53 10.52
N VAL A 719 -13.79 13.34 10.96
CA VAL A 719 -14.56 14.34 11.75
C VAL A 719 -13.81 14.79 13.00
N PHE A 720 -12.99 13.92 13.59
CA PHE A 720 -12.21 14.27 14.77
C PHE A 720 -11.01 15.16 14.46
N GLY A 721 -10.41 15.06 13.25
CA GLY A 721 -9.23 15.82 12.87
C GLY A 721 -8.06 15.65 13.84
N GLN A 722 -7.92 14.46 14.44
CA GLN A 722 -6.90 14.21 15.45
C GLN A 722 -5.50 14.33 14.82
N PRO A 723 -4.57 15.12 15.41
CA PRO A 723 -3.24 15.26 14.87
C PRO A 723 -2.43 13.96 14.96
N SER A 724 -1.64 13.69 13.93
CA SER A 724 -0.61 12.65 13.97
C SER A 724 0.60 13.16 14.74
N LYS A 725 1.06 12.41 15.74
CA LYS A 725 2.20 12.77 16.57
C LYS A 725 3.25 11.69 16.50
N TYR A 726 4.51 12.11 16.38
CA TYR A 726 5.67 11.25 16.51
C TYR A 726 6.43 11.64 17.77
N TYR A 727 6.70 10.68 18.63
CA TYR A 727 7.24 10.95 19.97
C TYR A 727 8.24 9.88 20.40
N GLN A 728 9.09 10.25 21.35
CA GLN A 728 10.01 9.34 22.04
C GLN A 728 9.49 9.06 23.44
N ASN A 729 9.15 7.79 23.70
CA ASN A 729 8.52 7.39 24.97
C ASN A 729 9.46 7.59 26.18
N LEU A 730 10.71 7.16 26.03
CA LEU A 730 11.70 7.23 27.13
C LEU A 730 12.05 8.67 27.55
N ARG A 731 11.89 9.62 26.62
CA ARG A 731 12.16 11.05 26.89
C ARG A 731 10.90 11.87 27.13
N ASN A 732 9.71 11.29 26.88
CA ASN A 732 8.41 11.97 26.89
C ASN A 732 8.37 13.24 26.02
N ILE A 733 8.94 13.16 24.83
CA ILE A 733 9.14 14.29 23.93
C ILE A 733 8.34 14.07 22.63
N ASN A 734 7.59 15.09 22.19
CA ASN A 734 6.98 15.12 20.88
C ASN A 734 7.98 15.70 19.87
N LEU A 735 8.36 14.90 18.87
CA LEU A 735 9.27 15.31 17.79
C LEU A 735 8.52 15.97 16.64
N ILE A 736 7.40 15.39 16.18
CA ILE A 736 6.63 15.88 15.05
C ILE A 736 5.15 15.83 15.41
N LYS A 737 4.44 16.92 15.09
CA LYS A 737 2.98 16.99 15.16
C LYS A 737 2.45 17.50 13.83
N ILE A 738 1.60 16.70 13.17
CA ILE A 738 0.96 17.03 11.89
C ILE A 738 -0.53 17.21 12.16
N ASN A 739 -1.05 18.40 11.87
CA ASN A 739 -2.48 18.65 11.98
C ASN A 739 -3.18 18.06 10.75
N ASN A 740 -4.07 17.10 10.98
CA ASN A 740 -4.83 16.43 9.94
C ASN A 740 -6.06 17.25 9.54
N GLU A 741 -6.40 17.20 8.25
CA GLU A 741 -7.50 17.95 7.68
C GLU A 741 -8.81 17.15 7.76
N GLN A 742 -9.86 17.81 8.23
CA GLN A 742 -11.24 17.32 8.11
C GLN A 742 -11.77 17.62 6.71
N THR A 743 -12.51 16.69 6.12
CA THR A 743 -13.00 16.85 4.75
C THR A 743 -14.51 16.69 4.64
N ILE A 744 -15.12 17.50 3.76
CA ILE A 744 -16.51 17.33 3.33
C ILE A 744 -16.49 17.09 1.83
N SER A 745 -17.30 16.16 1.34
CA SER A 745 -17.37 15.92 -0.10
C SER A 745 -18.79 15.59 -0.55
N LEU A 746 -19.15 16.13 -1.71
CA LEU A 746 -20.38 15.85 -2.41
C LEU A 746 -20.06 15.16 -3.73
N THR A 747 -20.72 14.04 -4.02
CA THR A 747 -20.57 13.32 -5.29
C THR A 747 -21.92 12.99 -5.86
N LEU A 748 -22.10 13.27 -7.13
CA LEU A 748 -23.28 12.92 -7.94
C LEU A 748 -22.87 11.84 -8.95
N ASN A 749 -23.52 10.70 -8.92
CA ASN A 749 -23.39 9.63 -9.91
C ASN A 749 -24.70 9.49 -10.67
N LEU A 750 -24.66 9.60 -11.99
CA LEU A 750 -25.82 9.49 -12.87
C LEU A 750 -25.67 8.26 -13.78
N ASN A 751 -26.73 7.46 -13.87
CA ASN A 751 -26.88 6.35 -14.80
C ASN A 751 -27.81 6.82 -15.93
N LEU A 752 -27.30 6.91 -17.14
CA LEU A 752 -28.01 7.41 -18.32
C LEU A 752 -28.36 6.28 -19.27
#